data_9b46d650fcb78c5d89f7fed59c479b4b
#
_entry.id   9b46d650fcb78c5d89f7fed59c479b4b
#
_cell.length_a   1.000
_cell.length_b   1.000
_cell.length_c   1.000
_cell.angle_alpha   90.00
_cell.angle_beta   90.00
_cell.angle_gamma   90.00
#
_symmetry.space_group_name_H-M   'P 1'
#
loop_
_entity.id
_entity.type
_entity.pdbx_description
1 polymer ?
#
loop_
_entity_poly.entity_id
_entity_poly.type
_entity_poly.pdbx_seq_one_letter_code
_entity_poly.pdbx_strand_id
1 'polypeptide(L)'
;MKTETKCSVALILFLGLAGLNVGQTTSQGTLGIFGRVVDAKTGLPISGVKVVFWDAETLEPPTLGNGLFITDVNGEYSVSENFLKIKKNYYIYAYEGDFSTKNVKYVPSNRKTVSLDTFGLQNVSFSLYPGALIQWEGTSYLVQASSPEDRATQITVLSNTEIESSTMTKFGDVADIYYIGLDSNTAIVPADVPVVLEAKIYYYSNDPTRIIPIDSDIFRIYNGSLPFLLHQGDVASFKIAKYSLRRGIEYAQRRYVDISSQLNIALSIGFDVFDEREMVEQAHEIIIGNSTNLSTAQTDAEFLNVWKNIRYALSTFDEVAAGLQLKRLISETNAVYISAIMATFSAVLAFFLFEENWKKFYSNIVIYAAFLVALYFIYPGAHIIVNENFGLFMQSVIISYAVVTAIVFGIPRIWKERVIEGEVSWRSAITVIFSMGKREIRRRRTRGFFTLLSIIILVLAFVSLTSFGSAYGRVSDRLSRTAPADGIMVKRMMNATSLLFRPLGFNDSKLVSQWESISDIAERFKNVAYSEPVVRLVNPRTGENWVIYGVMGITPSTESAYTGLNQIIESGSYLNDNSLNEVLLTVNVATRLGATPGQTLTLEVLGTGVSRQVTVVGLISDSGYLNLIDMDGNPFGPIRISEGQVRRCNETEIVIMNALTAKNIQRELDVEYGSGAKQFVVLSDFVFQPSSGTNMDQLIRNLIYWLNYDVLVASNGVITYHHIGSYFELKGYVELLIPLIMVGLNVGMVMMNAVYERRKEIRTLSMLGLNPTHIGLIFVAEAVILGMVGGSLGYLTGLGFSRTMVLFGAELNVKEKLEWWWSAAGFALAMTASVVSSIRPAALAVSTYTPSMVKKVKRTEKEAEVRKEEIFKVYQERQLSMPIKILTSEKEFFISFFLDRLHELKSGFIERIENIVQTPEKEDVKGVLVLTIDFNYVFGATGSERATKNSLIMAKNPNEDYYRVRLVSKPSVPGLPESAIERTINFVHETCLTWAKDKDIYLGTV
;
A
#
# COMPACT_ATOMS: atom_id res chain seq x y z
N MET A 1 -29.83 -23.05 59.78
CA MET A 1 -30.80 -22.97 60.86
C MET A 1 -32.16 -23.02 60.18
N LYS A 2 -32.79 -24.20 60.12
CA LYS A 2 -33.84 -24.61 61.07
C LYS A 2 -34.90 -23.54 61.13
N THR A 3 -36.11 -23.70 60.78
CA THR A 3 -37.09 -24.75 61.11
C THR A 3 -38.34 -24.46 60.30
N GLU A 4 -38.96 -25.45 59.69
CA GLU A 4 -40.17 -26.12 60.19
C GLU A 4 -41.44 -25.30 60.00
N THR A 5 -42.59 -25.75 59.65
CA THR A 5 -43.17 -27.11 59.51
C THR A 5 -44.61 -26.97 59.08
N LYS A 6 -45.11 -27.93 58.29
CA LYS A 6 -46.40 -28.62 58.49
C LYS A 6 -47.76 -27.86 58.62
N CYS A 7 -48.57 -28.34 57.78
CA CYS A 7 -50.09 -28.67 57.92
C CYS A 7 -50.77 -28.16 56.65
N SER A 8 -51.57 -28.91 55.91
CA SER A 8 -52.36 -30.02 56.32
C SER A 8 -52.76 -30.91 55.14
N VAL A 9 -52.51 -32.09 55.26
CA VAL A 9 -53.25 -33.23 54.75
C VAL A 9 -54.59 -33.26 55.50
N ALA A 10 -55.71 -33.07 54.80
CA ALA A 10 -57.03 -33.58 55.14
C ALA A 10 -58.11 -32.94 54.24
N LEU A 11 -58.36 -33.50 53.12
CA LEU A 11 -59.73 -33.65 52.61
C LEU A 11 -59.71 -34.51 51.31
N ILE A 12 -59.31 -35.71 51.42
CA ILE A 12 -59.59 -36.79 50.47
C ILE A 12 -60.17 -37.90 51.33
N LEU A 13 -61.43 -38.08 51.25
CA LEU A 13 -62.19 -39.27 51.60
C LEU A 13 -63.68 -38.87 51.82
N PHE A 14 -64.41 -38.77 50.76
CA PHE A 14 -65.82 -39.21 50.76
C PHE A 14 -66.35 -39.06 49.33
N LEU A 15 -66.36 -40.13 48.65
CA LEU A 15 -67.41 -40.75 47.86
C LEU A 15 -66.75 -41.78 46.90
N GLY A 16 -66.38 -42.86 47.53
CA GLY A 16 -66.27 -44.12 46.82
C GLY A 16 -67.62 -44.87 46.94
N LEU A 17 -67.96 -45.71 45.99
CA LEU A 17 -68.94 -46.75 45.98
C LEU A 17 -70.38 -46.38 45.52
N ALA A 18 -70.45 -46.46 44.25
CA ALA A 18 -71.51 -47.23 43.57
C ALA A 18 -71.07 -47.47 42.14
N GLY A 19 -70.54 -48.45 41.77
CA GLY A 19 -70.86 -49.86 41.59
C GLY A 19 -71.37 -50.18 40.21
N LEU A 20 -70.50 -50.89 39.48
CA LEU A 20 -70.83 -51.98 38.59
C LEU A 20 -71.29 -51.79 37.15
N ASN A 21 -70.43 -52.37 36.40
CA ASN A 21 -70.57 -53.29 35.25
C ASN A 21 -70.29 -52.70 33.85
N VAL A 22 -69.09 -53.02 33.43
CA VAL A 22 -68.73 -54.00 32.40
C VAL A 22 -69.41 -53.79 31.03
N GLY A 23 -68.65 -53.24 30.22
CA GLY A 23 -68.65 -53.36 28.82
C GLY A 23 -67.23 -53.07 28.33
N GLN A 24 -66.48 -54.15 28.04
CA GLN A 24 -65.27 -54.00 27.26
C GLN A 24 -65.74 -53.60 25.83
N THR A 25 -65.93 -52.30 25.65
CA THR A 25 -65.81 -51.68 24.37
C THR A 25 -64.39 -51.16 24.30
N THR A 26 -63.62 -51.67 23.41
CA THR A 26 -62.40 -51.02 22.96
C THR A 26 -62.73 -49.58 22.60
N SER A 27 -62.61 -48.69 23.58
CA SER A 27 -62.65 -47.24 23.32
C SER A 27 -61.42 -46.97 22.48
N GLN A 28 -61.61 -46.81 21.21
CA GLN A 28 -60.59 -46.07 20.40
C GLN A 28 -60.46 -44.76 21.12
N GLY A 29 -59.31 -44.52 21.76
CA GLY A 29 -59.05 -43.25 22.46
C GLY A 29 -59.17 -42.11 21.46
N THR A 30 -60.10 -41.22 21.71
CA THR A 30 -60.30 -40.04 20.86
C THR A 30 -59.05 -39.16 20.95
N LEU A 31 -58.39 -38.88 19.82
CA LEU A 31 -57.29 -37.96 19.69
C LEU A 31 -57.90 -36.56 19.41
N GLY A 32 -57.61 -35.61 20.26
CA GLY A 32 -58.12 -34.23 20.06
C GLY A 32 -57.38 -33.19 20.86
N ILE A 33 -57.30 -32.00 20.31
CA ILE A 33 -56.80 -30.81 20.99
C ILE A 33 -57.96 -29.82 21.09
N PHE A 34 -58.22 -29.32 22.28
CA PHE A 34 -59.19 -28.28 22.55
C PHE A 34 -58.56 -27.19 23.42
N GLY A 35 -59.18 -25.99 23.40
CA GLY A 35 -58.67 -24.89 24.21
C GLY A 35 -59.56 -23.68 24.10
N ARG A 36 -59.26 -22.67 24.90
CA ARG A 36 -59.98 -21.41 24.94
C ARG A 36 -59.02 -20.25 24.75
N VAL A 37 -59.45 -19.28 23.97
CA VAL A 37 -58.70 -18.04 23.76
C VAL A 37 -59.41 -16.91 24.51
N VAL A 38 -58.67 -16.23 25.38
CA VAL A 38 -59.15 -15.14 26.22
C VAL A 38 -58.31 -13.88 26.11
N ASP A 39 -58.93 -12.75 26.36
CA ASP A 39 -58.24 -11.48 26.51
C ASP A 39 -57.41 -11.49 27.80
N ALA A 40 -56.12 -11.18 27.71
CA ALA A 40 -55.19 -11.24 28.84
C ALA A 40 -55.45 -10.21 29.92
N LYS A 41 -56.10 -9.06 29.61
CA LYS A 41 -56.41 -8.00 30.56
C LYS A 41 -57.74 -8.22 31.24
N THR A 42 -58.76 -8.68 30.48
CA THR A 42 -60.17 -8.76 30.96
C THR A 42 -60.60 -10.16 31.32
N GLY A 43 -59.90 -11.19 30.85
CA GLY A 43 -60.27 -12.59 31.01
C GLY A 43 -61.50 -13.00 30.15
N LEU A 44 -62.03 -12.10 29.34
CA LEU A 44 -63.18 -12.35 28.50
C LEU A 44 -62.81 -13.20 27.28
N PRO A 45 -63.69 -14.09 26.80
CA PRO A 45 -63.43 -14.90 25.60
C PRO A 45 -63.34 -14.03 24.34
N ILE A 46 -62.46 -14.40 23.42
CA ILE A 46 -62.30 -13.76 22.11
C ILE A 46 -62.81 -14.69 21.04
N SER A 47 -63.87 -14.27 20.34
CA SER A 47 -64.44 -15.00 19.21
C SER A 47 -63.73 -14.63 17.90
N GLY A 48 -63.68 -15.57 16.95
CA GLY A 48 -63.11 -15.29 15.63
C GLY A 48 -61.57 -15.32 15.56
N VAL A 49 -60.92 -15.74 16.63
CA VAL A 49 -59.45 -15.92 16.67
C VAL A 49 -59.02 -17.10 15.78
N LYS A 50 -58.07 -16.90 14.95
CA LYS A 50 -57.49 -17.93 14.11
C LYS A 50 -56.45 -18.70 14.93
N VAL A 51 -56.67 -19.99 15.14
CA VAL A 51 -55.73 -20.89 15.80
C VAL A 51 -55.06 -21.75 14.71
N VAL A 52 -53.76 -21.64 14.59
CA VAL A 52 -52.96 -22.29 13.55
C VAL A 52 -52.28 -23.49 14.15
N PHE A 53 -52.41 -24.61 13.43
CA PHE A 53 -51.66 -25.84 13.66
C PHE A 53 -50.72 -26.08 12.50
N TRP A 54 -49.45 -26.06 12.78
CA TRP A 54 -48.39 -26.26 11.80
C TRP A 54 -47.72 -27.62 12.03
N ASP A 55 -47.75 -28.53 11.05
CA ASP A 55 -46.96 -29.75 11.13
C ASP A 55 -45.48 -29.45 11.02
N ALA A 56 -44.72 -29.75 12.06
CA ALA A 56 -43.29 -29.46 12.16
C ALA A 56 -42.42 -30.18 11.11
N GLU A 57 -42.96 -31.23 10.48
CA GLU A 57 -42.22 -32.03 9.49
C GLU A 57 -42.50 -31.60 8.05
N THR A 58 -43.77 -31.30 7.72
CA THR A 58 -44.18 -31.00 6.35
C THR A 58 -44.12 -29.57 5.96
N LEU A 59 -44.25 -28.67 6.96
CA LEU A 59 -44.21 -27.21 6.78
C LEU A 59 -45.14 -26.66 5.69
N GLU A 60 -46.30 -27.34 5.46
CA GLU A 60 -47.31 -26.89 4.51
C GLU A 60 -48.13 -25.73 5.07
N PRO A 61 -48.47 -24.70 4.26
CA PRO A 61 -49.25 -23.57 4.71
C PRO A 61 -50.64 -23.99 5.21
N PRO A 62 -51.06 -23.56 6.43
CA PRO A 62 -52.38 -23.95 6.97
C PRO A 62 -53.51 -23.24 6.22
N THR A 63 -54.56 -23.99 5.92
CA THR A 63 -55.80 -23.48 5.32
C THR A 63 -57.00 -23.80 6.23
N LEU A 64 -58.11 -23.11 6.02
CA LEU A 64 -59.30 -23.31 6.83
C LEU A 64 -59.75 -24.78 6.80
N GLY A 65 -59.85 -25.43 7.97
CA GLY A 65 -60.13 -26.84 8.13
C GLY A 65 -58.94 -27.78 7.91
N ASN A 66 -57.80 -27.24 7.42
CA ASN A 66 -56.55 -27.97 7.32
C ASN A 66 -55.42 -27.13 7.98
N GLY A 67 -55.33 -27.25 9.30
CA GLY A 67 -54.36 -26.54 10.10
C GLY A 67 -54.77 -25.12 10.55
N LEU A 68 -55.87 -24.56 10.09
CA LEU A 68 -56.44 -23.30 10.52
C LEU A 68 -57.84 -23.49 11.09
N PHE A 69 -58.03 -23.11 12.39
CA PHE A 69 -59.30 -23.23 13.12
C PHE A 69 -59.70 -21.87 13.67
N ILE A 70 -61.00 -21.64 13.82
CA ILE A 70 -61.54 -20.34 14.31
C ILE A 70 -62.26 -20.56 15.61
N THR A 71 -62.05 -19.68 16.62
CA THR A 71 -62.73 -19.74 17.91
C THR A 71 -64.22 -19.34 17.78
N ASP A 72 -65.07 -20.00 18.55
CA ASP A 72 -66.51 -19.71 18.64
C ASP A 72 -66.79 -18.45 19.50
N VAL A 73 -68.09 -18.16 19.80
CA VAL A 73 -68.57 -17.04 20.63
C VAL A 73 -68.08 -17.10 22.07
N ASN A 74 -67.71 -18.29 22.57
CA ASN A 74 -67.18 -18.51 23.91
C ASN A 74 -65.64 -18.55 23.89
N GLY A 75 -65.02 -18.22 22.75
CA GLY A 75 -63.58 -18.27 22.57
C GLY A 75 -62.99 -19.69 22.51
N GLU A 76 -63.86 -20.71 22.32
CA GLU A 76 -63.44 -22.12 22.34
C GLU A 76 -63.14 -22.64 20.94
N TYR A 77 -62.16 -23.55 20.82
CA TYR A 77 -61.86 -24.26 19.62
C TYR A 77 -61.57 -25.74 19.92
N SER A 78 -61.80 -26.56 18.96
CA SER A 78 -61.54 -28.01 19.05
C SER A 78 -61.04 -28.54 17.71
N VAL A 79 -60.04 -29.41 17.77
CA VAL A 79 -59.43 -30.06 16.61
C VAL A 79 -59.53 -31.56 16.81
N SER A 80 -60.20 -32.25 15.88
CA SER A 80 -60.44 -33.67 15.98
C SER A 80 -59.32 -34.52 15.30
N GLU A 81 -59.42 -35.82 15.52
CA GLU A 81 -58.51 -36.82 14.96
C GLU A 81 -58.44 -36.87 13.42
N ASN A 82 -59.36 -36.25 12.73
CA ASN A 82 -59.34 -36.16 11.26
C ASN A 82 -58.11 -35.35 10.75
N PHE A 83 -57.60 -34.40 11.54
CA PHE A 83 -56.42 -33.61 11.23
C PHE A 83 -55.19 -34.08 11.99
N LEU A 84 -55.32 -34.51 13.22
CA LEU A 84 -54.24 -34.88 14.09
C LEU A 84 -53.73 -36.30 13.86
N LYS A 85 -52.38 -36.47 13.86
CA LYS A 85 -51.71 -37.77 13.75
C LYS A 85 -50.88 -38.07 14.97
N ILE A 86 -50.90 -39.32 15.44
CA ILE A 86 -50.06 -39.80 16.54
C ILE A 86 -48.58 -39.79 16.12
N LYS A 87 -47.67 -39.53 17.07
CA LYS A 87 -46.24 -39.46 16.88
C LYS A 87 -45.81 -38.29 15.99
N LYS A 88 -46.60 -37.22 15.92
CA LYS A 88 -46.24 -35.95 15.27
C LYS A 88 -46.23 -34.82 16.25
N ASN A 89 -45.35 -33.83 15.92
CA ASN A 89 -45.21 -32.58 16.63
C ASN A 89 -45.95 -31.47 15.85
N TYR A 90 -46.74 -30.71 16.57
CA TYR A 90 -47.45 -29.57 16.00
C TYR A 90 -47.00 -28.28 16.68
N TYR A 91 -46.76 -27.27 15.87
CA TYR A 91 -46.59 -25.90 16.35
C TYR A 91 -47.92 -25.21 16.33
N ILE A 92 -48.39 -24.74 17.50
CA ILE A 92 -49.73 -24.14 17.67
C ILE A 92 -49.55 -22.72 18.15
N TYR A 93 -50.23 -21.79 17.48
CA TYR A 93 -50.33 -20.41 17.91
C TYR A 93 -51.69 -19.80 17.53
N ALA A 94 -52.07 -18.70 18.22
CA ALA A 94 -53.35 -18.05 18.04
C ALA A 94 -53.18 -16.58 17.66
N TYR A 95 -53.92 -16.08 16.70
CA TYR A 95 -53.93 -14.67 16.34
C TYR A 95 -55.32 -14.21 15.88
N GLU A 96 -55.60 -12.91 16.09
CA GLU A 96 -56.84 -12.23 15.68
C GLU A 96 -56.52 -11.06 14.77
N GLY A 97 -57.33 -10.87 13.74
CA GLY A 97 -57.18 -9.79 12.79
C GLY A 97 -56.77 -10.24 11.39
N ASP A 98 -56.65 -9.27 10.52
CA ASP A 98 -56.14 -9.44 9.17
C ASP A 98 -54.89 -8.53 8.99
N PHE A 99 -53.72 -9.15 8.86
CA PHE A 99 -52.47 -8.46 8.75
C PHE A 99 -52.31 -7.80 7.40
N SER A 100 -52.95 -8.30 6.36
CA SER A 100 -52.90 -7.71 5.01
C SER A 100 -53.61 -6.33 4.98
N THR A 101 -54.69 -6.20 5.76
CA THR A 101 -55.42 -4.92 5.91
C THR A 101 -54.96 -4.07 7.07
N LYS A 102 -53.92 -4.53 7.81
CA LYS A 102 -53.36 -3.87 8.98
C LYS A 102 -54.38 -3.69 10.14
N ASN A 103 -55.41 -4.49 10.18
CA ASN A 103 -56.42 -4.50 11.26
C ASN A 103 -56.03 -5.57 12.29
N VAL A 104 -55.20 -5.19 13.26
CA VAL A 104 -54.73 -6.05 14.34
C VAL A 104 -55.21 -5.50 15.68
N LYS A 105 -56.01 -6.32 16.39
CA LYS A 105 -56.54 -5.94 17.70
C LYS A 105 -55.81 -6.61 18.87
N TYR A 106 -55.14 -7.72 18.63
CA TYR A 106 -54.47 -8.51 19.65
C TYR A 106 -53.05 -8.89 19.21
N VAL A 107 -52.15 -8.95 20.16
CA VAL A 107 -50.81 -9.53 19.92
C VAL A 107 -50.99 -11.04 19.77
N PRO A 108 -50.44 -11.65 18.69
CA PRO A 108 -50.50 -13.10 18.50
C PRO A 108 -49.81 -13.83 19.68
N SER A 109 -50.28 -15.04 19.96
CA SER A 109 -49.67 -15.84 21.03
C SER A 109 -48.25 -16.36 20.66
N ASN A 110 -47.53 -16.76 21.69
CA ASN A 110 -46.29 -17.53 21.48
C ASN A 110 -46.65 -18.88 20.87
N ARG A 111 -45.76 -19.39 20.02
CA ARG A 111 -45.80 -20.76 19.48
C ARG A 111 -45.67 -21.76 20.64
N LYS A 112 -46.66 -22.65 20.75
CA LYS A 112 -46.55 -23.82 21.63
C LYS A 112 -46.26 -25.05 20.80
N THR A 113 -45.31 -25.86 21.24
CA THR A 113 -45.03 -27.19 20.62
C THR A 113 -45.79 -28.23 21.38
N VAL A 114 -46.55 -28.98 20.66
CA VAL A 114 -47.36 -30.06 21.23
C VAL A 114 -47.01 -31.39 20.53
N SER A 115 -46.54 -32.36 21.33
CA SER A 115 -46.24 -33.71 20.87
C SER A 115 -47.43 -34.64 21.18
N LEU A 116 -47.90 -35.34 20.19
CA LEU A 116 -49.03 -36.27 20.33
C LEU A 116 -48.48 -37.70 20.38
N ASP A 117 -47.98 -38.13 21.55
CA ASP A 117 -47.36 -39.44 21.72
C ASP A 117 -48.37 -40.56 22.01
N THR A 118 -49.54 -40.19 22.59
CA THR A 118 -50.59 -41.13 22.99
C THR A 118 -51.97 -40.56 22.67
N PHE A 119 -52.96 -41.49 22.55
CA PHE A 119 -54.35 -41.07 22.44
C PHE A 119 -54.82 -40.33 23.72
N GLY A 120 -55.52 -39.23 23.54
CA GLY A 120 -56.02 -38.40 24.60
C GLY A 120 -56.45 -37.01 24.14
N LEU A 121 -57.22 -36.32 24.98
CA LEU A 121 -57.59 -34.94 24.76
C LEU A 121 -56.56 -34.03 25.46
N GLN A 122 -55.96 -33.10 24.71
CA GLN A 122 -55.01 -32.12 25.25
C GLN A 122 -55.63 -30.73 25.24
N ASN A 123 -55.49 -29.97 26.39
CA ASN A 123 -55.92 -28.60 26.49
C ASN A 123 -54.79 -27.65 26.16
N VAL A 124 -54.98 -26.82 25.14
CA VAL A 124 -54.04 -25.80 24.72
C VAL A 124 -54.79 -24.46 24.64
N SER A 125 -54.83 -23.73 25.76
CA SER A 125 -55.52 -22.43 25.84
C SER A 125 -54.55 -21.28 25.67
N PHE A 126 -55.00 -20.13 25.12
CA PHE A 126 -54.21 -18.96 24.84
C PHE A 126 -54.81 -17.73 25.53
N SER A 127 -53.94 -16.81 25.95
CA SER A 127 -54.28 -15.52 26.46
C SER A 127 -53.63 -14.45 25.60
N LEU A 128 -54.42 -13.64 24.89
CA LEU A 128 -53.94 -12.66 23.94
C LEU A 128 -54.01 -11.26 24.56
N TYR A 129 -52.92 -10.51 24.46
CA TYR A 129 -52.89 -9.12 24.86
C TYR A 129 -53.50 -8.22 23.79
N PRO A 130 -54.24 -7.13 24.14
CA PRO A 130 -54.63 -6.09 23.20
C PRO A 130 -53.36 -5.56 22.47
N GLY A 131 -53.47 -5.42 21.14
CA GLY A 131 -52.33 -5.08 20.30
C GLY A 131 -52.53 -3.85 19.44
N ALA A 132 -51.40 -3.32 18.98
CA ALA A 132 -51.28 -2.25 18.02
C ALA A 132 -50.14 -2.56 17.04
N LEU A 133 -50.09 -1.86 15.92
CA LEU A 133 -49.11 -2.04 14.88
C LEU A 133 -48.09 -0.90 14.84
N ILE A 134 -46.80 -1.23 14.69
CA ILE A 134 -45.78 -0.28 14.33
C ILE A 134 -45.18 -0.71 13.01
N GLN A 135 -45.21 0.16 12.01
CA GLN A 135 -44.67 -0.06 10.70
C GLN A 135 -43.49 0.88 10.45
N TRP A 136 -42.41 0.34 9.84
CA TRP A 136 -41.32 1.17 9.38
C TRP A 136 -41.23 1.16 7.85
N GLU A 137 -40.89 2.33 7.32
CA GLU A 137 -40.77 2.58 5.89
C GLU A 137 -39.33 2.90 5.52
N GLY A 138 -38.95 2.57 4.27
CA GLY A 138 -37.65 2.87 3.71
C GLY A 138 -36.54 1.93 4.14
N THR A 139 -35.34 2.20 3.69
CA THR A 139 -34.12 1.44 3.98
C THR A 139 -33.36 2.09 5.12
N SER A 140 -32.57 1.28 5.86
CA SER A 140 -31.65 1.80 6.86
C SER A 140 -30.34 2.25 6.19
N TYR A 141 -29.81 3.40 6.65
CA TYR A 141 -28.58 3.98 6.16
C TYR A 141 -27.50 3.87 7.25
N LEU A 142 -26.65 2.86 7.15
CA LEU A 142 -25.51 2.69 8.05
C LEU A 142 -24.27 3.39 7.48
N VAL A 143 -23.68 4.27 8.27
CA VAL A 143 -22.49 5.02 7.84
C VAL A 143 -21.21 4.19 7.89
N GLN A 144 -21.21 3.10 8.66
CA GLN A 144 -20.11 2.13 8.72
C GLN A 144 -20.12 1.16 7.53
N ALA A 145 -21.27 1.00 6.87
CA ALA A 145 -21.42 0.21 5.67
C ALA A 145 -21.12 1.01 4.41
N SER A 146 -20.80 0.32 3.32
CA SER A 146 -20.55 0.95 2.02
C SER A 146 -21.79 1.42 1.29
N SER A 147 -22.94 0.84 1.61
CA SER A 147 -24.23 1.19 1.03
C SER A 147 -25.33 1.12 2.08
N PRO A 148 -26.52 1.68 1.79
CA PRO A 148 -27.70 1.39 2.58
C PRO A 148 -27.94 -0.12 2.66
N GLU A 149 -28.10 -0.65 3.86
CA GLU A 149 -28.26 -2.08 4.05
C GLU A 149 -29.70 -2.51 3.73
N ASP A 150 -29.88 -3.50 2.84
CA ASP A 150 -31.20 -4.08 2.50
C ASP A 150 -31.40 -5.49 3.07
N ARG A 151 -30.44 -5.97 3.88
CA ARG A 151 -30.61 -7.22 4.62
C ARG A 151 -31.68 -7.06 5.69
N ALA A 152 -32.34 -8.15 6.01
CA ALA A 152 -33.40 -8.14 7.01
C ALA A 152 -32.96 -7.47 8.32
N THR A 153 -33.50 -6.32 8.60
CA THR A 153 -33.31 -5.62 9.88
C THR A 153 -34.07 -6.40 10.93
N GLN A 154 -33.37 -6.93 11.93
CA GLN A 154 -34.01 -7.57 13.06
C GLN A 154 -34.51 -6.48 14.01
N ILE A 155 -35.82 -6.39 14.22
CA ILE A 155 -36.43 -5.49 15.17
C ILE A 155 -37.00 -6.29 16.35
N THR A 156 -36.55 -5.94 17.55
CA THR A 156 -37.00 -6.54 18.79
C THR A 156 -37.84 -5.50 19.56
N VAL A 157 -38.97 -5.91 20.08
CA VAL A 157 -39.82 -5.08 20.91
C VAL A 157 -39.38 -5.19 22.39
N LEU A 158 -39.03 -4.07 22.99
CA LEU A 158 -38.64 -4.01 24.42
C LEU A 158 -39.74 -3.33 25.24
N SER A 159 -40.10 -3.94 26.37
CA SER A 159 -41.02 -3.35 27.33
C SER A 159 -40.54 -3.58 28.77
N ASN A 160 -40.79 -2.62 29.63
CA ASN A 160 -40.48 -2.69 31.08
C ASN A 160 -41.65 -3.17 31.93
N THR A 161 -42.66 -3.79 31.34
CA THR A 161 -43.91 -4.17 32.05
C THR A 161 -43.95 -5.65 32.41
N GLU A 162 -44.92 -6.01 33.27
CA GLU A 162 -45.18 -7.36 33.77
C GLU A 162 -45.61 -8.38 32.68
N ILE A 163 -45.69 -7.95 31.42
CA ILE A 163 -45.90 -8.83 30.26
C ILE A 163 -44.67 -9.69 30.09
N GLU A 164 -44.80 -11.00 30.08
CA GLU A 164 -43.73 -11.93 29.88
C GLU A 164 -42.93 -11.52 28.62
N SER A 165 -41.65 -11.19 28.80
CA SER A 165 -40.75 -10.73 27.76
C SER A 165 -40.65 -11.73 26.58
N SER A 166 -40.95 -12.98 26.83
CA SER A 166 -41.06 -14.06 25.85
C SER A 166 -42.19 -13.90 24.85
N THR A 167 -43.30 -13.21 25.23
CA THR A 167 -44.44 -13.02 24.33
C THR A 167 -44.15 -11.91 23.30
N MET A 168 -43.33 -10.95 23.63
CA MET A 168 -43.03 -9.78 22.79
C MET A 168 -41.85 -9.97 21.86
N THR A 169 -40.81 -10.71 22.29
CA THR A 169 -39.60 -10.90 21.51
C THR A 169 -39.80 -11.79 20.27
N LYS A 170 -40.82 -12.62 20.24
CA LYS A 170 -41.10 -13.52 19.12
C LYS A 170 -41.84 -12.88 17.95
N PHE A 171 -42.54 -11.78 18.17
CA PHE A 171 -43.32 -11.10 17.12
C PHE A 171 -42.59 -9.91 16.50
N GLY A 172 -41.42 -9.58 16.98
CA GLY A 172 -40.43 -8.80 16.26
C GLY A 172 -39.51 -9.68 15.41
N ASP A 173 -39.58 -11.00 15.47
CA ASP A 173 -38.74 -11.92 14.71
C ASP A 173 -39.42 -12.29 13.36
N VAL A 174 -38.66 -12.06 12.29
CA VAL A 174 -39.11 -12.22 10.88
C VAL A 174 -39.64 -13.64 10.57
N ALA A 175 -39.14 -14.66 11.26
CA ALA A 175 -39.49 -16.04 10.98
C ALA A 175 -40.94 -16.40 11.37
N ASP A 176 -41.41 -15.91 12.52
CA ASP A 176 -42.80 -16.22 12.96
C ASP A 176 -43.84 -15.30 12.28
N ILE A 177 -43.44 -14.13 11.83
CA ILE A 177 -44.22 -13.15 11.09
C ILE A 177 -44.65 -13.68 9.70
N TYR A 178 -43.80 -14.44 9.04
CA TYR A 178 -43.99 -14.97 7.69
C TYR A 178 -45.25 -15.83 7.58
N TYR A 179 -45.57 -16.64 8.61
CA TYR A 179 -46.69 -17.56 8.60
C TYR A 179 -48.07 -16.91 8.81
N ILE A 180 -48.08 -15.70 9.35
CA ILE A 180 -49.36 -14.97 9.56
C ILE A 180 -49.61 -13.90 8.50
N GLY A 181 -48.73 -13.79 7.48
CA GLY A 181 -48.88 -12.85 6.37
C GLY A 181 -48.60 -11.40 6.75
N LEU A 182 -47.84 -11.17 7.82
CA LEU A 182 -47.40 -9.84 8.20
C LEU A 182 -46.17 -9.42 7.37
N ASP A 183 -46.13 -8.17 6.93
CA ASP A 183 -44.98 -7.64 6.21
C ASP A 183 -43.74 -7.64 7.11
N SER A 184 -42.59 -7.94 6.55
CA SER A 184 -41.31 -7.99 7.24
C SER A 184 -40.89 -6.65 7.90
N ASN A 185 -41.56 -5.56 7.53
CA ASN A 185 -41.33 -4.22 8.03
C ASN A 185 -42.40 -3.75 9.04
N THR A 186 -43.05 -4.68 9.72
CA THR A 186 -44.08 -4.41 10.68
C THR A 186 -43.82 -5.17 11.98
N ALA A 187 -44.04 -4.52 13.12
CA ALA A 187 -44.05 -5.15 14.45
C ALA A 187 -45.39 -4.99 15.14
N ILE A 188 -45.86 -6.05 15.77
CA ILE A 188 -47.05 -6.00 16.63
C ILE A 188 -46.59 -5.75 18.07
N VAL A 189 -47.20 -4.75 18.69
CA VAL A 189 -46.83 -4.34 20.04
C VAL A 189 -48.08 -4.39 20.97
N PRO A 190 -47.90 -4.59 22.30
CA PRO A 190 -49.01 -4.54 23.21
C PRO A 190 -49.57 -3.11 23.32
N ALA A 191 -50.89 -3.00 23.35
CA ALA A 191 -51.62 -1.74 23.51
C ALA A 191 -51.54 -1.26 24.96
N ASP A 192 -51.54 0.09 25.13
CA ASP A 192 -51.49 0.78 26.41
C ASP A 192 -50.24 0.46 27.28
N VAL A 193 -49.18 0.08 26.63
CA VAL A 193 -47.89 -0.26 27.24
C VAL A 193 -46.79 0.54 26.55
N PRO A 194 -45.94 1.22 27.32
CA PRO A 194 -44.81 1.90 26.71
C PRO A 194 -43.81 0.89 26.16
N VAL A 195 -43.57 0.93 24.84
CA VAL A 195 -42.65 0.06 24.16
C VAL A 195 -41.55 0.84 23.44
N VAL A 196 -40.36 0.26 23.39
CA VAL A 196 -39.22 0.75 22.59
C VAL A 196 -38.84 -0.33 21.62
N LEU A 197 -38.56 0.06 20.37
CA LEU A 197 -38.05 -0.88 19.38
C LEU A 197 -36.52 -0.84 19.43
N GLU A 198 -35.91 -2.02 19.36
CA GLU A 198 -34.45 -2.16 19.20
C GLU A 198 -34.17 -2.77 17.82
N ALA A 199 -33.50 -2.00 16.98
CA ALA A 199 -33.09 -2.45 15.64
C ALA A 199 -31.65 -2.94 15.69
N LYS A 200 -31.44 -4.16 15.20
CA LYS A 200 -30.12 -4.74 14.97
C LYS A 200 -29.91 -4.93 13.48
N ILE A 201 -28.87 -4.31 12.94
CA ILE A 201 -28.56 -4.33 11.52
C ILE A 201 -27.17 -4.90 11.33
N TYR A 202 -27.05 -5.89 10.45
CA TYR A 202 -25.77 -6.49 10.08
C TYR A 202 -25.20 -5.80 8.84
N TYR A 203 -23.89 -5.58 8.82
CA TYR A 203 -23.19 -4.94 7.70
C TYR A 203 -21.77 -5.49 7.51
N TYR A 204 -21.18 -5.27 6.33
CA TYR A 204 -19.79 -5.55 6.08
C TYR A 204 -18.94 -4.36 6.54
N SER A 205 -18.12 -4.58 7.56
CA SER A 205 -17.22 -3.56 8.08
C SER A 205 -15.96 -3.44 7.24
N ASN A 206 -15.25 -2.30 7.37
CA ASN A 206 -13.96 -2.08 6.68
C ASN A 206 -12.76 -2.67 7.44
N ASP A 207 -12.96 -3.55 8.43
CA ASP A 207 -11.87 -4.14 9.22
C ASP A 207 -10.91 -4.94 8.33
N PRO A 208 -9.63 -4.49 8.17
CA PRO A 208 -8.66 -5.14 7.31
C PRO A 208 -8.18 -6.51 7.83
N THR A 209 -8.47 -6.83 9.10
CA THR A 209 -7.97 -8.05 9.73
C THR A 209 -8.84 -9.27 9.49
N ARG A 210 -10.06 -9.08 8.99
CA ARG A 210 -11.04 -10.15 8.75
C ARG A 210 -11.27 -10.38 7.26
N ILE A 211 -11.31 -11.64 6.86
CA ILE A 211 -11.65 -12.04 5.48
C ILE A 211 -13.12 -11.73 5.17
N ILE A 212 -14.00 -11.96 6.15
CA ILE A 212 -15.42 -11.60 6.09
C ILE A 212 -15.72 -10.73 7.32
N PRO A 213 -15.58 -9.43 7.21
CA PRO A 213 -15.79 -8.53 8.34
C PRO A 213 -17.30 -8.23 8.52
N ILE A 214 -18.07 -9.19 9.00
CA ILE A 214 -19.46 -8.96 9.38
C ILE A 214 -19.49 -8.38 10.78
N ASP A 215 -20.17 -7.26 10.92
CA ASP A 215 -20.41 -6.57 12.18
C ASP A 215 -21.89 -6.22 12.31
N SER A 216 -22.32 -5.74 13.46
CA SER A 216 -23.70 -5.32 13.68
C SER A 216 -23.75 -4.02 14.49
N ASP A 217 -24.67 -3.15 14.10
CA ASP A 217 -25.00 -1.96 14.92
C ASP A 217 -26.40 -2.15 15.55
N ILE A 218 -26.54 -1.70 16.77
CA ILE A 218 -27.76 -1.79 17.55
C ILE A 218 -28.15 -0.38 17.97
N PHE A 219 -29.39 0.00 17.65
CA PHE A 219 -29.92 1.28 18.07
C PHE A 219 -31.41 1.17 18.49
N ARG A 220 -31.82 2.06 19.37
CA ARG A 220 -33.20 2.11 19.89
C ARG A 220 -34.03 3.16 19.15
N ILE A 221 -35.30 2.83 18.89
CA ILE A 221 -36.24 3.65 18.17
C ILE A 221 -37.36 4.06 19.15
N TYR A 222 -37.56 5.37 19.25
CA TYR A 222 -38.53 6.00 20.11
C TYR A 222 -39.52 6.83 19.28
N ASN A 223 -40.71 7.11 19.82
CA ASN A 223 -41.62 8.12 19.27
C ASN A 223 -41.15 9.52 19.73
N GLY A 224 -40.31 10.17 18.92
CA GLY A 224 -39.59 11.38 19.36
C GLY A 224 -38.57 11.07 20.44
N SER A 225 -38.85 11.52 21.69
CA SER A 225 -37.99 11.25 22.87
C SER A 225 -38.60 10.26 23.86
N LEU A 226 -39.85 9.82 23.62
CA LEU A 226 -40.62 8.96 24.51
C LEU A 226 -40.81 7.56 23.89
N PRO A 227 -41.06 6.51 24.70
CA PRO A 227 -41.52 5.22 24.19
C PRO A 227 -42.80 5.35 23.39
N PHE A 228 -43.02 4.40 22.45
CA PHE A 228 -44.34 4.29 21.79
C PHE A 228 -45.42 3.88 22.81
N LEU A 229 -46.47 4.62 22.88
CA LEU A 229 -47.67 4.27 23.65
C LEU A 229 -48.84 4.32 22.69
N LEU A 230 -49.35 3.16 22.32
CA LEU A 230 -50.42 2.99 21.32
C LEU A 230 -51.65 2.34 21.98
N HIS A 231 -52.82 2.75 21.52
CA HIS A 231 -54.08 2.09 21.91
C HIS A 231 -54.40 0.88 21.00
N GLN A 232 -55.29 0.04 21.46
CA GLN A 232 -55.68 -1.15 20.72
C GLN A 232 -56.15 -0.80 19.29
N GLY A 233 -55.54 -1.43 18.28
CA GLY A 233 -55.83 -1.22 16.87
C GLY A 233 -55.16 -0.01 16.25
N ASP A 234 -54.38 0.78 16.99
CA ASP A 234 -53.62 1.89 16.44
C ASP A 234 -52.51 1.39 15.50
N VAL A 235 -52.22 2.21 14.48
CA VAL A 235 -51.10 1.98 13.54
C VAL A 235 -50.20 3.17 13.55
N ALA A 236 -48.95 2.99 14.01
CA ALA A 236 -47.93 4.00 13.94
C ALA A 236 -46.94 3.69 12.82
N SER A 237 -46.52 4.71 12.06
CA SER A 237 -45.50 4.54 11.04
C SER A 237 -44.29 5.49 11.27
N PHE A 238 -43.11 5.04 10.94
CA PHE A 238 -41.90 5.87 10.98
C PHE A 238 -40.94 5.50 9.87
N LYS A 239 -40.05 6.43 9.49
CA LYS A 239 -38.98 6.16 8.54
C LYS A 239 -37.72 5.71 9.28
N ILE A 240 -37.27 4.48 9.02
CA ILE A 240 -36.10 3.88 9.69
C ILE A 240 -34.80 4.64 9.36
N ALA A 241 -34.73 5.20 8.15
CA ALA A 241 -33.63 6.05 7.68
C ALA A 241 -33.27 7.16 8.68
N LYS A 242 -34.30 7.79 9.31
CA LYS A 242 -34.11 8.90 10.22
C LYS A 242 -33.36 8.50 11.50
N TYR A 243 -33.62 7.32 12.01
CA TYR A 243 -32.99 6.79 13.23
C TYR A 243 -31.57 6.25 12.95
N SER A 244 -31.39 5.52 11.86
CA SER A 244 -30.08 5.01 11.47
C SER A 244 -29.10 6.15 11.14
N LEU A 245 -29.55 7.20 10.44
CA LEU A 245 -28.73 8.38 10.14
C LEU A 245 -28.43 9.23 11.37
N ARG A 246 -29.39 9.39 12.31
CA ARG A 246 -29.11 10.03 13.60
C ARG A 246 -27.99 9.30 14.34
N ARG A 247 -28.04 7.97 14.36
CA ARG A 247 -26.98 7.14 14.92
C ARG A 247 -25.65 7.34 14.19
N GLY A 248 -25.72 7.46 12.86
CA GLY A 248 -24.56 7.77 12.02
C GLY A 248 -23.92 9.13 12.34
N ILE A 249 -24.72 10.18 12.56
CA ILE A 249 -24.24 11.49 12.98
C ILE A 249 -23.56 11.41 14.36
N GLU A 250 -24.18 10.72 15.34
CA GLU A 250 -23.59 10.52 16.67
C GLU A 250 -22.25 9.75 16.58
N TYR A 251 -22.15 8.76 15.71
CA TYR A 251 -20.91 8.04 15.46
C TYR A 251 -19.84 8.96 14.87
N ALA A 252 -20.19 9.76 13.86
CA ALA A 252 -19.28 10.71 13.23
C ALA A 252 -18.80 11.80 14.21
N GLN A 253 -19.70 12.28 15.09
CA GLN A 253 -19.33 13.25 16.14
C GLN A 253 -18.34 12.65 17.16
N ARG A 254 -18.54 11.40 17.58
CA ARG A 254 -17.55 10.71 18.44
C ARG A 254 -16.21 10.55 17.75
N ARG A 255 -16.24 10.19 16.46
CA ARG A 255 -15.04 10.04 15.66
C ARG A 255 -14.28 11.36 15.50
N TYR A 256 -15.00 12.48 15.31
CA TYR A 256 -14.43 13.83 15.31
C TYR A 256 -13.70 14.15 16.62
N VAL A 257 -14.32 13.87 17.78
CA VAL A 257 -13.69 14.11 19.08
C VAL A 257 -12.42 13.28 19.24
N ASP A 258 -12.45 12.01 18.83
CA ASP A 258 -11.28 11.12 18.86
C ASP A 258 -10.15 11.65 17.99
N ILE A 259 -10.42 11.98 16.72
CA ILE A 259 -9.42 12.52 15.79
C ILE A 259 -8.88 13.88 16.24
N SER A 260 -9.74 14.77 16.72
CA SER A 260 -9.32 16.07 17.27
C SER A 260 -8.40 15.90 18.47
N SER A 261 -8.66 14.90 19.33
CA SER A 261 -7.76 14.55 20.43
C SER A 261 -6.42 14.04 19.93
N GLN A 262 -6.39 13.16 18.91
CA GLN A 262 -5.16 12.65 18.30
C GLN A 262 -4.35 13.77 17.64
N LEU A 263 -5.00 14.71 16.94
CA LEU A 263 -4.37 15.90 16.35
C LEU A 263 -3.73 16.78 17.44
N ASN A 264 -4.41 17.01 18.56
CA ASN A 264 -3.87 17.79 19.67
C ASN A 264 -2.66 17.10 20.33
N ILE A 265 -2.69 15.77 20.48
CA ILE A 265 -1.55 14.98 20.96
C ILE A 265 -0.38 15.10 19.94
N ALA A 266 -0.65 14.93 18.66
CA ALA A 266 0.37 15.04 17.61
C ALA A 266 1.02 16.43 17.60
N LEU A 267 0.23 17.50 17.72
CA LEU A 267 0.73 18.88 17.83
C LEU A 267 1.61 19.06 19.07
N SER A 268 1.21 18.52 20.24
CA SER A 268 1.99 18.62 21.48
C SER A 268 3.36 17.92 21.38
N ILE A 269 3.43 16.81 20.66
CA ILE A 269 4.66 16.09 20.36
C ILE A 269 5.52 16.88 19.36
N GLY A 270 4.87 17.67 18.47
CA GLY A 270 5.52 18.56 17.53
C GLY A 270 5.33 18.28 16.07
N PHE A 271 4.38 17.44 15.74
CA PHE A 271 3.99 17.29 14.34
C PHE A 271 3.27 18.54 13.83
N ASP A 272 3.54 18.86 12.57
CA ASP A 272 2.73 19.80 11.81
C ASP A 272 1.45 19.10 11.35
N VAL A 273 0.32 19.60 11.84
CA VAL A 273 -1.01 19.00 11.61
C VAL A 273 -2.03 20.08 11.19
N PHE A 274 -1.58 21.21 10.66
CA PHE A 274 -2.47 22.30 10.27
C PHE A 274 -3.39 21.91 9.13
N ASP A 275 -2.86 21.31 8.06
CA ASP A 275 -3.64 20.85 6.91
C ASP A 275 -4.68 19.80 7.36
N GLU A 276 -4.26 18.84 8.19
CA GLU A 276 -5.13 17.81 8.71
C GLU A 276 -6.22 18.38 9.63
N ARG A 277 -5.88 19.38 10.41
CA ARG A 277 -6.87 20.07 11.26
C ARG A 277 -7.90 20.79 10.42
N GLU A 278 -7.49 21.53 9.40
CA GLU A 278 -8.42 22.21 8.48
C GLU A 278 -9.37 21.21 7.81
N MET A 279 -8.85 20.09 7.32
CA MET A 279 -9.67 19.01 6.74
C MET A 279 -10.71 18.48 7.74
N VAL A 280 -10.31 18.26 9.00
CA VAL A 280 -11.19 17.75 10.05
C VAL A 280 -12.26 18.75 10.43
N GLU A 281 -11.94 20.03 10.53
CA GLU A 281 -12.92 21.10 10.83
C GLU A 281 -13.94 21.25 9.69
N GLN A 282 -13.50 21.26 8.42
CA GLN A 282 -14.40 21.29 7.26
C GLN A 282 -15.34 20.08 7.25
N ALA A 283 -14.83 18.88 7.55
CA ALA A 283 -15.63 17.67 7.66
C ALA A 283 -16.63 17.76 8.84
N HIS A 284 -16.25 18.39 9.95
CA HIS A 284 -17.12 18.60 11.11
C HIS A 284 -18.26 19.57 10.79
N GLU A 285 -18.01 20.66 10.07
CA GLU A 285 -19.06 21.58 9.61
C GLU A 285 -20.09 20.86 8.74
N ILE A 286 -19.67 19.95 7.88
CA ILE A 286 -20.55 19.09 7.08
C ILE A 286 -21.45 18.24 7.99
N ILE A 287 -20.91 17.65 9.07
CA ILE A 287 -21.70 16.85 10.01
C ILE A 287 -22.74 17.70 10.74
N ILE A 288 -22.40 18.91 11.19
CA ILE A 288 -23.32 19.83 11.84
C ILE A 288 -24.46 20.22 10.89
N GLY A 289 -24.14 20.62 9.66
CA GLY A 289 -25.14 20.94 8.65
C GLY A 289 -26.10 19.78 8.36
N ASN A 290 -25.60 18.54 8.36
CA ASN A 290 -26.42 17.36 8.14
C ASN A 290 -27.35 17.02 9.31
N SER A 291 -27.03 17.40 10.52
CA SER A 291 -27.94 17.27 11.66
C SER A 291 -29.21 18.09 11.44
N THR A 292 -29.09 19.28 10.87
CA THR A 292 -30.24 20.14 10.51
C THR A 292 -31.01 19.56 9.32
N ASN A 293 -30.30 19.16 8.26
CA ASN A 293 -30.90 18.56 7.06
C ASN A 293 -31.69 17.29 7.38
N LEU A 294 -31.21 16.43 8.29
CA LEU A 294 -31.91 15.23 8.72
C LEU A 294 -33.24 15.52 9.38
N SER A 295 -33.37 16.63 10.10
CA SER A 295 -34.60 16.99 10.77
C SER A 295 -35.74 17.29 9.78
N THR A 296 -35.41 17.84 8.61
CA THR A 296 -36.35 18.23 7.56
C THR A 296 -36.51 17.17 6.48
N ALA A 297 -35.58 16.20 6.35
CA ALA A 297 -35.58 15.18 5.33
C ALA A 297 -36.83 14.30 5.37
N GLN A 298 -37.45 14.08 4.19
CA GLN A 298 -38.67 13.28 4.00
C GLN A 298 -38.52 12.27 2.85
N THR A 299 -37.62 12.51 1.91
CA THR A 299 -37.45 11.65 0.72
C THR A 299 -36.19 10.80 0.84
N ASP A 300 -36.18 9.65 0.16
CA ASP A 300 -34.99 8.76 0.13
C ASP A 300 -33.78 9.46 -0.48
N ALA A 301 -33.99 10.36 -1.45
CA ALA A 301 -32.91 11.15 -2.04
C ALA A 301 -32.26 12.10 -1.01
N GLU A 302 -33.05 12.74 -0.14
CA GLU A 302 -32.56 13.57 0.95
C GLU A 302 -31.78 12.76 1.98
N PHE A 303 -32.32 11.61 2.38
CA PHE A 303 -31.60 10.69 3.30
C PHE A 303 -30.29 10.19 2.69
N LEU A 304 -30.30 9.84 1.42
CA LEU A 304 -29.08 9.45 0.71
C LEU A 304 -28.03 10.57 0.67
N ASN A 305 -28.47 11.82 0.48
CA ASN A 305 -27.54 12.96 0.49
C ASN A 305 -26.92 13.18 1.88
N VAL A 306 -27.73 13.09 2.96
CA VAL A 306 -27.22 13.14 4.33
C VAL A 306 -26.20 12.01 4.56
N TRP A 307 -26.51 10.80 4.15
CA TRP A 307 -25.62 9.65 4.28
C TRP A 307 -24.29 9.87 3.53
N LYS A 308 -24.31 10.34 2.28
CA LYS A 308 -23.12 10.64 1.49
C LYS A 308 -22.22 11.65 2.18
N ASN A 309 -22.78 12.71 2.73
CA ASN A 309 -22.04 13.75 3.41
C ASN A 309 -21.38 13.26 4.71
N ILE A 310 -22.09 12.42 5.48
CA ILE A 310 -21.52 11.80 6.69
C ILE A 310 -20.40 10.84 6.30
N ARG A 311 -20.57 10.06 5.23
CA ARG A 311 -19.56 9.14 4.72
C ARG A 311 -18.31 9.87 4.26
N TYR A 312 -18.47 10.99 3.54
CA TYR A 312 -17.36 11.84 3.12
C TYR A 312 -16.56 12.33 4.35
N ALA A 313 -17.25 12.84 5.38
CA ALA A 313 -16.60 13.29 6.59
C ALA A 313 -15.85 12.15 7.30
N LEU A 314 -16.45 10.96 7.41
CA LEU A 314 -15.80 9.79 8.01
C LEU A 314 -14.57 9.34 7.21
N SER A 315 -14.66 9.31 5.88
CA SER A 315 -13.50 8.96 5.02
C SER A 315 -12.36 9.97 5.18
N THR A 316 -12.69 11.26 5.34
CA THR A 316 -11.70 12.31 5.65
C THR A 316 -11.05 12.07 7.02
N PHE A 317 -11.83 11.70 8.04
CA PHE A 317 -11.28 11.37 9.36
C PHE A 317 -10.36 10.15 9.31
N ASP A 318 -10.73 9.12 8.56
CA ASP A 318 -9.91 7.91 8.40
C ASP A 318 -8.62 8.20 7.61
N GLU A 319 -8.68 9.06 6.58
CA GLU A 319 -7.51 9.55 5.85
C GLU A 319 -6.55 10.28 6.77
N VAL A 320 -7.05 11.21 7.58
CA VAL A 320 -6.26 11.95 8.56
C VAL A 320 -5.66 11.02 9.61
N ALA A 321 -6.43 10.08 10.14
CA ALA A 321 -5.94 9.10 11.12
C ALA A 321 -4.80 8.25 10.56
N ALA A 322 -4.97 7.73 9.33
CA ALA A 322 -3.96 6.95 8.65
C ALA A 322 -2.70 7.79 8.33
N GLY A 323 -2.88 9.05 7.91
CA GLY A 323 -1.79 10.01 7.70
C GLY A 323 -0.99 10.28 8.97
N LEU A 324 -1.64 10.48 10.10
CA LEU A 324 -0.99 10.65 11.40
C LEU A 324 -0.23 9.40 11.84
N GLN A 325 -0.80 8.23 11.65
CA GLN A 325 -0.14 6.96 11.95
C GLN A 325 1.10 6.75 11.08
N LEU A 326 1.02 7.09 9.78
CA LEU A 326 2.15 7.05 8.86
C LEU A 326 3.25 8.03 9.28
N LYS A 327 2.91 9.29 9.60
CA LYS A 327 3.86 10.29 10.11
C LYS A 327 4.57 9.79 11.37
N ARG A 328 3.83 9.20 12.31
CA ARG A 328 4.38 8.63 13.55
C ARG A 328 5.35 7.49 13.25
N LEU A 329 4.95 6.50 12.43
CA LEU A 329 5.78 5.35 12.08
C LEU A 329 7.07 5.76 11.38
N ILE A 330 6.97 6.67 10.40
CA ILE A 330 8.13 7.21 9.67
C ILE A 330 9.07 7.92 10.64
N SER A 331 8.56 8.82 11.48
CA SER A 331 9.40 9.62 12.37
C SER A 331 10.09 8.76 13.44
N GLU A 332 9.42 7.79 14.01
CA GLU A 332 9.97 6.86 15.00
C GLU A 332 11.10 6.01 14.39
N THR A 333 10.85 5.38 13.24
CA THR A 333 11.85 4.58 12.53
C THR A 333 13.06 5.40 12.13
N ASN A 334 12.86 6.63 11.67
CA ASN A 334 13.95 7.49 11.20
C ASN A 334 14.74 8.14 12.32
N ALA A 335 14.22 8.23 13.55
CA ALA A 335 14.95 8.77 14.70
C ALA A 335 16.28 8.04 14.95
N VAL A 336 16.30 6.72 14.74
CA VAL A 336 17.51 5.89 14.85
C VAL A 336 18.58 6.31 13.83
N TYR A 337 18.18 6.48 12.57
CA TYR A 337 19.10 6.88 11.49
C TYR A 337 19.58 8.31 11.64
N ILE A 338 18.71 9.23 12.07
CA ILE A 338 19.09 10.64 12.31
C ILE A 338 20.10 10.72 13.46
N SER A 339 19.98 9.88 14.50
CA SER A 339 20.97 9.82 15.58
C SER A 339 22.36 9.46 15.06
N ALA A 340 22.50 8.56 14.09
CA ALA A 340 23.76 8.20 13.45
C ALA A 340 24.34 9.36 12.62
N ILE A 341 23.50 10.10 11.93
CA ILE A 341 23.93 11.31 11.19
C ILE A 341 24.37 12.39 12.16
N MET A 342 23.70 12.58 13.30
CA MET A 342 24.13 13.51 14.35
C MET A 342 25.50 13.12 14.94
N ALA A 343 25.82 11.83 15.05
CA ALA A 343 27.16 11.40 15.42
C ALA A 343 28.21 11.82 14.39
N THR A 344 27.88 11.76 13.11
CA THR A 344 28.76 12.25 12.03
C THR A 344 28.92 13.76 12.10
N PHE A 345 27.84 14.51 12.29
CA PHE A 345 27.87 15.97 12.42
C PHE A 345 28.70 16.43 13.65
N SER A 346 28.55 15.74 14.77
CA SER A 346 29.33 16.00 15.97
C SER A 346 30.82 15.80 15.73
N ALA A 347 31.23 14.73 15.02
CA ALA A 347 32.60 14.48 14.65
C ALA A 347 33.16 15.60 13.75
N VAL A 348 32.40 15.99 12.70
CA VAL A 348 32.80 17.10 11.81
C VAL A 348 33.05 18.37 12.62
N LEU A 349 32.16 18.72 13.53
CA LEU A 349 32.27 19.93 14.34
C LEU A 349 33.42 19.83 15.34
N ALA A 350 33.61 18.69 15.99
CA ALA A 350 34.75 18.45 16.91
C ALA A 350 36.12 18.58 16.19
N PHE A 351 36.22 18.04 14.98
CA PHE A 351 37.42 18.16 14.14
C PHE A 351 37.67 19.61 13.66
N PHE A 352 36.60 20.36 13.42
CA PHE A 352 36.69 21.78 13.08
C PHE A 352 37.15 22.63 14.27
N LEU A 353 36.56 22.39 15.47
CA LEU A 353 36.82 23.23 16.65
C LEU A 353 38.18 22.97 17.30
N PHE A 354 38.66 21.72 17.34
CA PHE A 354 39.87 21.36 18.08
C PHE A 354 40.99 20.81 17.20
N GLU A 355 42.27 20.93 17.64
CA GLU A 355 43.44 20.41 16.91
C GLU A 355 43.98 19.14 17.57
N GLU A 356 44.04 19.10 18.89
CA GLU A 356 44.59 17.99 19.66
C GLU A 356 43.64 16.80 19.64
N ASN A 357 44.12 15.58 19.38
CA ASN A 357 43.30 14.39 19.24
C ASN A 357 42.47 14.06 20.49
N TRP A 358 43.03 14.33 21.68
CA TRP A 358 42.33 14.15 22.95
C TRP A 358 41.14 15.12 23.09
N LYS A 359 41.34 16.38 22.78
CA LYS A 359 40.30 17.40 22.82
C LYS A 359 39.20 17.13 21.77
N LYS A 360 39.57 16.64 20.56
CA LYS A 360 38.63 16.20 19.54
C LYS A 360 37.71 15.10 20.05
N PHE A 361 38.28 14.09 20.74
CA PHE A 361 37.53 12.93 21.23
C PHE A 361 36.48 13.35 22.29
N TYR A 362 36.92 14.08 23.36
CA TYR A 362 35.99 14.51 24.40
C TYR A 362 34.94 15.52 23.87
N SER A 363 35.37 16.46 23.02
CA SER A 363 34.48 17.43 22.41
C SER A 363 33.42 16.74 21.53
N ASN A 364 33.80 15.67 20.81
CA ASN A 364 32.82 14.89 20.03
C ASN A 364 31.76 14.30 20.92
N ILE A 365 32.06 13.73 22.10
CA ILE A 365 31.09 13.24 23.06
C ILE A 365 30.12 14.32 23.51
N VAL A 366 30.69 15.47 23.91
CA VAL A 366 29.89 16.60 24.45
C VAL A 366 28.97 17.17 23.36
N ILE A 367 29.47 17.38 22.14
CA ILE A 367 28.70 17.92 21.05
C ILE A 367 27.62 16.92 20.62
N TYR A 368 27.94 15.61 20.58
CA TYR A 368 26.97 14.60 20.27
C TYR A 368 25.84 14.55 21.31
N ALA A 369 26.18 14.56 22.59
CA ALA A 369 25.18 14.65 23.64
C ALA A 369 24.30 15.90 23.52
N ALA A 370 24.91 17.06 23.22
CA ALA A 370 24.16 18.31 22.98
C ALA A 370 23.20 18.17 21.77
N PHE A 371 23.66 17.53 20.68
CA PHE A 371 22.82 17.29 19.50
C PHE A 371 21.69 16.33 19.79
N LEU A 372 21.89 15.29 20.60
CA LEU A 372 20.82 14.37 21.00
C LEU A 372 19.78 15.06 21.88
N VAL A 373 20.22 15.92 22.81
CA VAL A 373 19.29 16.73 23.62
C VAL A 373 18.50 17.69 22.73
N ALA A 374 19.18 18.38 21.80
CA ALA A 374 18.47 19.24 20.83
C ALA A 374 17.50 18.43 19.97
N LEU A 375 17.88 17.24 19.50
CA LEU A 375 17.04 16.37 18.69
C LEU A 375 15.78 15.93 19.44
N TYR A 376 15.88 15.64 20.74
CA TYR A 376 14.72 15.29 21.58
C TYR A 376 13.65 16.38 21.60
N PHE A 377 14.04 17.67 21.65
CA PHE A 377 13.12 18.80 21.67
C PHE A 377 12.62 19.23 20.29
N ILE A 378 13.42 19.02 19.25
CA ILE A 378 13.17 19.53 17.89
C ILE A 378 12.46 18.50 17.03
N TYR A 379 12.81 17.20 17.15
CA TYR A 379 12.37 16.17 16.25
C TYR A 379 11.33 15.25 16.92
N PRO A 380 10.07 15.19 16.40
CA PRO A 380 8.99 14.42 17.03
C PRO A 380 9.30 12.93 17.23
N GLY A 381 9.97 12.30 16.24
CA GLY A 381 10.33 10.90 16.33
C GLY A 381 11.32 10.57 17.46
N ALA A 382 12.25 11.48 17.77
CA ALA A 382 13.15 11.31 18.91
C ALA A 382 12.39 11.43 20.24
N HIS A 383 11.43 12.35 20.32
CA HIS A 383 10.56 12.47 21.49
C HIS A 383 9.75 11.21 21.76
N ILE A 384 9.17 10.61 20.70
CA ILE A 384 8.37 9.38 20.80
C ILE A 384 9.25 8.21 21.27
N ILE A 385 10.35 7.93 20.56
CA ILE A 385 11.17 6.74 20.82
C ILE A 385 11.86 6.79 22.18
N VAL A 386 12.23 7.99 22.67
CA VAL A 386 12.80 8.18 24.00
C VAL A 386 11.78 7.89 25.08
N ASN A 387 10.53 8.28 24.91
CA ASN A 387 9.49 8.07 25.91
C ASN A 387 8.92 6.64 25.89
N GLU A 388 8.82 6.01 24.72
CA GLU A 388 8.20 4.68 24.57
C GLU A 388 9.23 3.55 24.61
N ASN A 389 10.41 3.72 23.98
CA ASN A 389 11.44 2.70 23.81
C ASN A 389 12.86 3.22 24.07
N PHE A 390 13.09 3.82 25.25
CA PHE A 390 14.38 4.41 25.64
C PHE A 390 15.57 3.47 25.43
N GLY A 391 15.40 2.18 25.75
CA GLY A 391 16.46 1.18 25.60
C GLY A 391 16.93 1.00 24.16
N LEU A 392 16.00 0.92 23.22
CA LEU A 392 16.29 0.79 21.78
C LEU A 392 16.97 2.05 21.25
N PHE A 393 16.52 3.24 21.66
CA PHE A 393 17.15 4.49 21.27
C PHE A 393 18.58 4.59 21.78
N MET A 394 18.83 4.33 23.08
CA MET A 394 20.18 4.35 23.66
C MET A 394 21.12 3.33 23.05
N GLN A 395 20.62 2.15 22.71
CA GLN A 395 21.39 1.14 21.98
C GLN A 395 21.83 1.66 20.61
N SER A 396 20.91 2.28 19.85
CA SER A 396 21.20 2.88 18.55
C SER A 396 22.22 4.01 18.63
N VAL A 397 22.10 4.86 19.65
CA VAL A 397 23.02 5.98 19.94
C VAL A 397 24.42 5.45 20.22
N ILE A 398 24.57 4.45 21.07
CA ILE A 398 25.87 3.87 21.43
C ILE A 398 26.53 3.20 20.21
N ILE A 399 25.77 2.42 19.44
CA ILE A 399 26.27 1.73 18.24
C ILE A 399 26.70 2.78 17.20
N SER A 400 25.86 3.77 16.90
CA SER A 400 26.16 4.83 15.93
C SER A 400 27.41 5.60 16.32
N TYR A 401 27.54 5.99 17.58
CA TYR A 401 28.72 6.69 18.08
C TYR A 401 29.97 5.83 17.97
N ALA A 402 29.90 4.55 18.35
CA ALA A 402 31.03 3.63 18.26
C ALA A 402 31.49 3.43 16.80
N VAL A 403 30.55 3.25 15.85
CA VAL A 403 30.85 3.09 14.42
C VAL A 403 31.50 4.36 13.86
N VAL A 404 30.92 5.53 14.08
CA VAL A 404 31.48 6.80 13.59
C VAL A 404 32.85 7.05 14.21
N THR A 405 33.03 6.81 15.51
CA THR A 405 34.31 6.97 16.19
C THR A 405 35.36 6.00 15.65
N ALA A 406 34.98 4.73 15.41
CA ALA A 406 35.87 3.73 14.81
C ALA A 406 36.32 4.15 13.38
N ILE A 407 35.40 4.66 12.58
CA ILE A 407 35.68 5.15 11.22
C ILE A 407 36.65 6.36 11.29
N VAL A 408 36.31 7.36 12.08
CA VAL A 408 37.01 8.63 12.09
C VAL A 408 38.38 8.56 12.77
N PHE A 409 38.50 7.81 13.87
CA PHE A 409 39.75 7.69 14.63
C PHE A 409 40.48 6.36 14.39
N GLY A 410 39.81 5.27 14.03
CA GLY A 410 40.36 3.93 13.84
C GLY A 410 40.95 3.73 12.45
N ILE A 411 40.17 3.95 11.37
CA ILE A 411 40.61 3.73 10.00
C ILE A 411 41.92 4.49 9.70
N PRO A 412 42.08 5.77 10.07
CA PRO A 412 43.32 6.47 9.84
C PRO A 412 44.55 5.85 10.50
N ARG A 413 44.41 5.09 11.58
CA ARG A 413 45.51 4.41 12.24
C ARG A 413 45.90 3.07 11.60
N ILE A 414 44.94 2.38 11.04
CA ILE A 414 45.08 1.02 10.46
C ILE A 414 45.58 1.12 9.01
N TRP A 415 45.12 2.11 8.26
CA TRP A 415 45.44 2.27 6.84
C TRP A 415 46.85 2.84 6.68
N LYS A 416 47.85 1.97 6.43
CA LYS A 416 49.21 2.33 6.05
C LYS A 416 49.29 2.37 4.52
N GLU A 417 49.59 3.57 3.97
CA GLU A 417 49.85 3.75 2.53
C GLU A 417 51.30 3.32 2.23
N ARG A 418 51.49 2.45 1.24
CA ARG A 418 52.86 2.11 0.74
C ARG A 418 53.29 3.24 -0.19
N VAL A 419 54.32 3.96 0.19
CA VAL A 419 54.86 5.08 -0.59
C VAL A 419 56.11 4.57 -1.31
N ILE A 420 56.23 4.79 -2.61
CA ILE A 420 57.42 4.54 -3.41
C ILE A 420 58.43 5.68 -3.18
N GLU A 421 59.69 5.39 -3.13
CA GLU A 421 60.75 6.41 -2.92
C GLU A 421 60.60 7.55 -3.95
N GLY A 422 60.44 8.78 -3.47
CA GLY A 422 60.28 9.99 -4.29
C GLY A 422 58.80 10.45 -4.46
N GLU A 423 57.80 9.71 -4.02
CA GLU A 423 56.39 10.14 -4.08
C GLU A 423 55.87 10.62 -2.70
N VAL A 424 55.10 11.69 -2.70
CA VAL A 424 54.38 12.17 -1.51
C VAL A 424 53.11 11.35 -1.34
N SER A 425 52.96 10.70 -0.18
CA SER A 425 51.70 9.94 0.10
C SER A 425 50.49 10.84 -0.05
N TRP A 426 49.48 10.36 -0.81
CA TRP A 426 48.24 11.08 -1.04
C TRP A 426 47.55 11.46 0.28
N ARG A 427 47.60 10.58 1.25
CA ARG A 427 47.03 10.78 2.58
C ARG A 427 47.73 11.95 3.33
N SER A 428 49.04 11.99 3.30
CA SER A 428 49.82 13.09 3.92
C SER A 428 49.51 14.40 3.22
N ALA A 429 49.43 14.41 1.89
CA ALA A 429 49.08 15.59 1.10
C ALA A 429 47.67 16.10 1.47
N ILE A 430 46.65 15.20 1.46
CA ILE A 430 45.27 15.56 1.82
C ILE A 430 45.21 16.08 3.27
N THR A 431 45.84 15.40 4.22
CA THR A 431 45.82 15.81 5.63
C THR A 431 46.41 17.21 5.80
N VAL A 432 47.51 17.51 5.13
CA VAL A 432 48.15 18.84 5.15
C VAL A 432 47.24 19.89 4.51
N ILE A 433 46.64 19.59 3.35
CA ILE A 433 45.72 20.49 2.63
C ILE A 433 44.50 20.83 3.51
N PHE A 434 43.86 19.86 4.12
CA PHE A 434 42.72 20.09 5.03
C PHE A 434 43.15 20.83 6.31
N SER A 435 44.32 20.52 6.88
CA SER A 435 44.86 21.24 8.03
C SER A 435 45.14 22.72 7.71
N MET A 436 45.70 22.99 6.52
CA MET A 436 45.93 24.35 6.02
C MET A 436 44.62 25.10 5.81
N GLY A 437 43.61 24.46 5.15
CA GLY A 437 42.28 25.02 4.95
C GLY A 437 41.63 25.40 6.28
N LYS A 438 41.63 24.47 7.26
CA LYS A 438 41.08 24.71 8.60
C LYS A 438 41.73 25.87 9.31
N ARG A 439 43.10 25.92 9.29
CA ARG A 439 43.87 26.99 9.96
C ARG A 439 43.57 28.36 9.35
N GLU A 440 43.32 28.41 8.06
CA GLU A 440 43.04 29.67 7.37
C GLU A 440 41.63 30.18 7.71
N ILE A 441 40.61 29.31 7.79
CA ILE A 441 39.26 29.70 8.25
C ILE A 441 39.37 30.31 9.67
N ARG A 442 40.16 29.73 10.56
CA ARG A 442 40.33 30.23 11.95
C ARG A 442 41.10 31.52 12.02
N ARG A 443 42.08 31.76 11.13
CA ARG A 443 42.82 33.00 11.06
C ARG A 443 41.95 34.20 10.70
N ARG A 444 40.91 33.97 9.83
CA ARG A 444 39.98 35.02 9.37
C ARG A 444 38.56 34.75 9.86
N ARG A 445 38.37 34.84 11.18
CA ARG A 445 37.15 34.42 11.88
C ARG A 445 35.89 35.08 11.34
N THR A 446 35.89 36.41 11.11
CA THR A 446 34.71 37.16 10.64
C THR A 446 34.26 36.71 9.25
N ARG A 447 35.19 36.55 8.30
CA ARG A 447 34.87 36.08 6.96
C ARG A 447 34.38 34.63 6.98
N GLY A 448 35.05 33.75 7.70
CA GLY A 448 34.63 32.35 7.86
C GLY A 448 33.24 32.25 8.47
N PHE A 449 32.91 33.09 9.45
CA PHE A 449 31.62 33.18 10.08
C PHE A 449 30.51 33.59 9.08
N PHE A 450 30.69 34.66 8.30
CA PHE A 450 29.68 35.08 7.33
C PHE A 450 29.49 34.08 6.20
N THR A 451 30.56 33.42 5.73
CA THR A 451 30.45 32.34 4.74
C THR A 451 29.69 31.15 5.32
N LEU A 452 30.02 30.76 6.56
CA LEU A 452 29.33 29.69 7.27
C LEU A 452 27.83 30.01 7.47
N LEU A 453 27.56 31.26 7.90
CA LEU A 453 26.19 31.74 8.07
C LEU A 453 25.38 31.69 6.76
N SER A 454 26.01 32.06 5.63
CA SER A 454 25.35 31.96 4.31
C SER A 454 25.00 30.50 3.95
N ILE A 455 25.89 29.57 4.25
CA ILE A 455 25.65 28.14 4.00
C ILE A 455 24.55 27.60 4.95
N ILE A 456 24.57 28.02 6.22
CA ILE A 456 23.51 27.68 7.19
C ILE A 456 22.16 28.20 6.69
N ILE A 457 22.08 29.44 6.19
CA ILE A 457 20.85 30.00 5.63
C ILE A 457 20.40 29.23 4.39
N LEU A 458 21.32 28.77 3.54
CA LEU A 458 20.95 27.91 2.39
C LEU A 458 20.28 26.64 2.84
N VAL A 459 20.88 25.94 3.82
CA VAL A 459 20.32 24.68 4.32
C VAL A 459 19.02 24.92 5.08
N LEU A 460 18.92 26.01 5.83
CA LEU A 460 17.69 26.44 6.48
C LEU A 460 16.59 26.68 5.42
N ALA A 461 16.91 27.43 4.35
CA ALA A 461 15.98 27.64 3.24
C ALA A 461 15.57 26.31 2.57
N PHE A 462 16.53 25.39 2.37
CA PHE A 462 16.23 24.05 1.87
C PHE A 462 15.26 23.29 2.78
N VAL A 463 15.49 23.29 4.10
CA VAL A 463 14.61 22.62 5.05
C VAL A 463 13.23 23.30 5.13
N SER A 464 13.17 24.64 5.02
CA SER A 464 11.92 25.40 5.21
C SER A 464 11.09 25.59 3.95
N LEU A 465 11.70 25.58 2.74
CA LEU A 465 11.00 25.88 1.49
C LEU A 465 10.71 24.63 0.65
N THR A 466 11.39 23.50 0.89
CA THR A 466 11.19 22.31 0.09
C THR A 466 10.48 21.22 0.88
N SER A 467 9.63 20.44 0.21
CA SER A 467 9.01 19.25 0.76
C SER A 467 9.09 18.13 -0.26
N PHE A 468 9.65 17.01 0.17
CA PHE A 468 9.66 15.77 -0.58
C PHE A 468 9.52 14.64 0.44
N GLY A 469 8.37 14.05 0.52
CA GLY A 469 8.12 13.04 1.55
C GLY A 469 6.83 12.28 1.29
N SER A 470 6.60 11.30 2.14
CA SER A 470 5.40 10.49 2.07
C SER A 470 4.20 11.31 2.54
N ALA A 471 3.15 11.31 1.75
CA ALA A 471 1.83 11.83 2.06
C ALA A 471 0.82 10.70 2.01
N TYR A 472 -0.33 10.89 2.63
CA TYR A 472 -1.43 9.95 2.59
C TYR A 472 -2.64 10.63 1.95
N GLY A 473 -3.30 9.95 1.02
CA GLY A 473 -4.43 10.48 0.28
C GLY A 473 -4.71 9.69 -0.99
N ARG A 474 -5.37 10.31 -1.97
CA ARG A 474 -5.69 9.65 -3.24
C ARG A 474 -4.43 9.37 -4.07
N VAL A 475 -4.24 8.11 -4.41
CA VAL A 475 -3.15 7.61 -5.25
C VAL A 475 -3.71 7.08 -6.57
N SER A 476 -2.92 7.19 -7.63
CA SER A 476 -3.24 6.66 -8.96
C SER A 476 -2.01 5.91 -9.49
N ASP A 477 -2.08 4.58 -9.43
CA ASP A 477 -0.99 3.70 -9.85
C ASP A 477 -1.30 3.01 -11.17
N ARG A 478 -0.37 3.02 -12.09
CA ARG A 478 -0.49 2.26 -13.32
C ARG A 478 -0.06 0.82 -13.08
N LEU A 479 -0.97 -0.12 -13.33
CA LEU A 479 -0.65 -1.55 -13.22
C LEU A 479 0.08 -2.04 -14.47
N SER A 480 0.95 -3.03 -14.29
CA SER A 480 1.70 -3.66 -15.39
C SER A 480 0.88 -4.70 -16.17
N ARG A 481 -0.39 -4.89 -15.81
CA ARG A 481 -1.33 -5.84 -16.41
C ARG A 481 -2.20 -5.13 -17.44
N THR A 482 -2.80 -5.91 -18.35
CA THR A 482 -3.70 -5.40 -19.39
C THR A 482 -5.13 -5.85 -19.15
N ALA A 483 -6.09 -4.97 -19.38
CA ALA A 483 -7.51 -5.28 -19.33
C ALA A 483 -8.01 -5.78 -20.68
N PRO A 484 -9.00 -6.70 -20.70
CA PRO A 484 -9.59 -7.21 -21.95
C PRO A 484 -10.53 -6.20 -22.63
N ALA A 485 -11.10 -5.26 -21.89
CA ALA A 485 -12.01 -4.23 -22.40
C ALA A 485 -11.81 -2.91 -21.65
N ASP A 486 -12.35 -1.82 -22.21
CA ASP A 486 -12.38 -0.52 -21.55
C ASP A 486 -13.57 -0.44 -20.58
N GLY A 487 -13.42 0.27 -19.46
CA GLY A 487 -14.45 0.43 -18.45
C GLY A 487 -13.91 0.76 -17.06
N ILE A 488 -14.82 0.86 -16.11
CA ILE A 488 -14.50 1.10 -14.70
C ILE A 488 -14.92 -0.13 -13.90
N MET A 489 -13.97 -0.74 -13.20
CA MET A 489 -14.23 -1.80 -12.24
C MET A 489 -14.12 -1.23 -10.83
N VAL A 490 -15.13 -1.51 -10.03
CA VAL A 490 -15.18 -1.16 -8.61
C VAL A 490 -15.04 -2.41 -7.77
N LYS A 491 -14.11 -2.38 -6.84
CA LYS A 491 -13.75 -3.50 -5.98
C LYS A 491 -13.22 -2.98 -4.65
N ARG A 492 -13.09 -3.83 -3.64
CA ARG A 492 -12.30 -3.56 -2.44
C ARG A 492 -11.15 -4.55 -2.36
N MET A 493 -9.97 -4.07 -2.68
CA MET A 493 -8.76 -4.88 -2.73
C MET A 493 -8.07 -4.92 -1.36
N MET A 494 -7.47 -6.05 -1.04
CA MET A 494 -6.56 -6.12 0.13
C MET A 494 -5.24 -5.40 -0.16
N ASN A 495 -4.73 -5.56 -1.39
CA ASN A 495 -3.61 -4.83 -1.99
C ASN A 495 -3.63 -5.04 -3.51
N ALA A 496 -2.86 -4.25 -4.26
CA ALA A 496 -2.82 -4.25 -5.74
C ALA A 496 -2.44 -5.61 -6.37
N THR A 497 -1.83 -6.52 -5.63
CA THR A 497 -1.36 -7.83 -6.12
C THR A 497 -2.16 -9.01 -5.59
N SER A 498 -3.02 -8.81 -4.58
CA SER A 498 -3.79 -9.89 -3.96
C SER A 498 -5.02 -10.26 -4.80
N LEU A 499 -5.30 -11.55 -4.88
CA LEU A 499 -6.57 -12.04 -5.38
C LEU A 499 -7.70 -11.89 -4.34
N LEU A 500 -7.37 -11.72 -3.06
CA LEU A 500 -8.34 -11.50 -2.00
C LEU A 500 -9.03 -10.14 -2.17
N PHE A 501 -10.31 -10.15 -1.96
CA PHE A 501 -11.15 -8.97 -1.97
C PHE A 501 -11.98 -8.90 -0.68
N ARG A 502 -12.45 -7.71 -0.35
CA ARG A 502 -13.45 -7.50 0.70
C ARG A 502 -14.82 -7.39 0.06
N PRO A 503 -15.85 -8.00 0.65
CA PRO A 503 -17.20 -7.89 0.13
C PRO A 503 -17.67 -6.44 0.01
N LEU A 504 -18.39 -6.14 -1.06
CA LEU A 504 -19.19 -4.94 -1.22
C LEU A 504 -20.60 -5.19 -0.65
N GLY A 505 -21.32 -4.13 -0.32
CA GLY A 505 -22.73 -4.23 0.07
C GLY A 505 -23.60 -4.69 -1.11
N PHE A 506 -24.64 -5.47 -0.84
CA PHE A 506 -25.52 -6.01 -1.89
C PHE A 506 -26.20 -4.95 -2.77
N ASN A 507 -26.35 -3.72 -2.24
CA ASN A 507 -26.96 -2.59 -2.96
C ASN A 507 -25.93 -1.58 -3.50
N ASP A 508 -24.64 -1.84 -3.38
CA ASP A 508 -23.60 -0.91 -3.84
C ASP A 508 -23.72 -0.61 -5.34
N SER A 509 -24.00 -1.63 -6.15
CA SER A 509 -24.22 -1.48 -7.59
C SER A 509 -25.47 -0.63 -7.90
N LYS A 510 -26.57 -0.85 -7.19
CA LYS A 510 -27.80 -0.06 -7.34
C LYS A 510 -27.58 1.40 -6.93
N LEU A 511 -26.83 1.64 -5.84
CA LEU A 511 -26.48 2.98 -5.40
C LEU A 511 -25.73 3.73 -6.49
N VAL A 512 -24.75 3.05 -7.11
CA VAL A 512 -23.94 3.61 -8.19
C VAL A 512 -24.76 3.79 -9.47
N SER A 513 -25.70 2.89 -9.79
CA SER A 513 -26.59 3.00 -10.95
C SER A 513 -27.57 4.18 -10.88
N GLN A 514 -27.88 4.67 -9.66
CA GLN A 514 -28.72 5.86 -9.48
C GLN A 514 -28.03 7.18 -9.86
N TRP A 515 -26.74 7.16 -10.17
CA TRP A 515 -26.02 8.34 -10.64
C TRP A 515 -26.25 8.54 -12.14
N GLU A 516 -26.60 9.75 -12.53
CA GLU A 516 -26.99 10.11 -13.90
C GLU A 516 -25.96 9.77 -14.98
N SER A 517 -24.72 9.57 -14.58
CA SER A 517 -23.60 9.35 -15.49
C SER A 517 -23.20 7.88 -15.69
N ILE A 518 -23.98 6.92 -15.18
CA ILE A 518 -23.62 5.50 -15.22
C ILE A 518 -24.63 4.71 -16.00
N SER A 519 -24.16 4.00 -17.03
CA SER A 519 -24.90 3.04 -17.83
C SER A 519 -24.88 1.63 -17.17
N ASP A 520 -25.34 0.65 -17.89
CA ASP A 520 -25.49 -0.75 -17.47
C ASP A 520 -24.33 -1.28 -16.64
N ILE A 521 -24.67 -1.82 -15.47
CA ILE A 521 -23.71 -2.36 -14.51
C ILE A 521 -23.67 -3.89 -14.60
N ALA A 522 -22.49 -4.45 -14.76
CA ALA A 522 -22.22 -5.87 -14.64
C ALA A 522 -21.91 -6.22 -13.18
N GLU A 523 -22.88 -6.75 -12.45
CA GLU A 523 -22.69 -7.24 -11.08
C GLU A 523 -22.01 -8.61 -11.08
N ARG A 524 -21.09 -8.83 -10.15
CA ARG A 524 -20.38 -10.10 -9.96
C ARG A 524 -20.45 -10.54 -8.51
N PHE A 525 -21.16 -11.59 -8.28
CA PHE A 525 -21.27 -12.25 -7.00
C PHE A 525 -20.34 -13.46 -6.98
N LYS A 526 -19.43 -13.53 -6.03
CA LYS A 526 -18.48 -14.65 -5.85
C LYS A 526 -18.55 -15.14 -4.42
N ASN A 527 -18.26 -16.42 -4.19
CA ASN A 527 -18.03 -16.87 -2.82
C ASN A 527 -16.74 -16.28 -2.28
N VAL A 528 -16.64 -16.14 -0.96
CA VAL A 528 -15.37 -15.83 -0.30
C VAL A 528 -14.41 -17.02 -0.40
N ALA A 529 -13.11 -16.76 -0.23
CA ALA A 529 -12.09 -17.79 -0.32
C ALA A 529 -12.22 -18.81 0.83
N TYR A 530 -12.87 -19.94 0.57
CA TYR A 530 -12.95 -21.08 1.48
C TYR A 530 -11.95 -22.18 1.12
N SER A 531 -11.51 -22.96 2.12
CA SER A 531 -10.77 -24.20 1.91
C SER A 531 -11.70 -25.39 1.61
N GLU A 532 -12.94 -25.31 2.08
CA GLU A 532 -13.96 -26.35 1.92
C GLU A 532 -14.86 -26.05 0.72
N PRO A 533 -15.50 -27.08 0.12
CA PRO A 533 -16.44 -26.87 -0.96
C PRO A 533 -17.69 -26.11 -0.48
N VAL A 534 -18.22 -25.28 -1.37
CA VAL A 534 -19.39 -24.41 -1.08
C VAL A 534 -20.69 -25.11 -1.41
N VAL A 535 -20.74 -25.80 -2.55
CA VAL A 535 -21.93 -26.53 -3.01
C VAL A 535 -21.59 -27.92 -3.48
N ARG A 536 -22.65 -28.78 -3.51
CA ARG A 536 -22.65 -30.07 -4.18
C ARG A 536 -23.69 -30.02 -5.30
N LEU A 537 -23.29 -30.40 -6.47
CA LEU A 537 -24.22 -30.65 -7.59
C LEU A 537 -24.53 -32.15 -7.65
N VAL A 538 -25.79 -32.47 -7.73
CA VAL A 538 -26.28 -33.86 -7.83
C VAL A 538 -27.13 -34.02 -9.10
N ASN A 539 -26.80 -35.00 -9.90
CA ASN A 539 -27.60 -35.33 -11.06
C ASN A 539 -28.68 -36.37 -10.64
N PRO A 540 -29.95 -36.00 -10.56
CA PRO A 540 -31.02 -36.90 -10.08
C PRO A 540 -31.27 -38.08 -11.03
N ARG A 541 -30.79 -38.03 -12.29
CA ARG A 541 -30.97 -39.13 -13.26
C ARG A 541 -29.88 -40.18 -13.14
N THR A 542 -28.63 -39.77 -12.94
CA THR A 542 -27.49 -40.71 -12.87
C THR A 542 -27.09 -41.06 -11.44
N GLY A 543 -27.50 -40.28 -10.45
CA GLY A 543 -27.04 -40.38 -9.06
C GLY A 543 -25.64 -39.86 -8.83
N GLU A 544 -24.95 -39.40 -9.87
CA GLU A 544 -23.60 -38.82 -9.76
C GLU A 544 -23.65 -37.46 -9.07
N ASN A 545 -22.64 -37.21 -8.28
CA ASN A 545 -22.49 -35.95 -7.59
C ASN A 545 -21.06 -35.39 -7.69
N TRP A 546 -20.93 -34.08 -7.65
CA TRP A 546 -19.67 -33.41 -7.69
C TRP A 546 -19.66 -32.18 -6.78
N VAL A 547 -18.54 -31.94 -6.06
CA VAL A 547 -18.41 -30.79 -5.18
C VAL A 547 -17.72 -29.62 -5.88
N ILE A 548 -18.26 -28.44 -5.65
CA ILE A 548 -17.85 -27.17 -6.24
C ILE A 548 -17.29 -26.25 -5.14
N TYR A 549 -16.15 -25.65 -5.39
CA TYR A 549 -15.50 -24.72 -4.47
C TYR A 549 -15.75 -23.26 -4.86
N GLY A 550 -16.03 -22.99 -6.12
CA GLY A 550 -16.23 -21.65 -6.67
C GLY A 550 -17.63 -21.47 -7.27
N VAL A 551 -18.39 -20.57 -6.68
CA VAL A 551 -19.70 -20.13 -7.19
C VAL A 551 -19.56 -18.72 -7.71
N MET A 552 -20.09 -18.45 -8.90
CA MET A 552 -20.08 -17.12 -9.48
C MET A 552 -21.44 -16.77 -10.07
N GLY A 553 -22.03 -15.68 -9.59
CA GLY A 553 -23.23 -15.04 -10.15
C GLY A 553 -22.81 -13.84 -11.00
N ILE A 554 -23.30 -13.75 -12.23
CA ILE A 554 -23.00 -12.68 -13.17
C ILE A 554 -24.27 -12.05 -13.72
N THR A 555 -24.19 -10.82 -14.23
CA THR A 555 -25.24 -10.20 -15.04
C THR A 555 -24.96 -10.50 -16.51
N PRO A 556 -25.64 -11.49 -17.12
CA PRO A 556 -25.23 -12.07 -18.39
C PRO A 556 -25.08 -11.09 -19.54
N SER A 557 -26.06 -10.19 -19.73
CA SER A 557 -26.08 -9.24 -20.86
C SER A 557 -24.89 -8.29 -20.86
N THR A 558 -24.52 -7.78 -19.69
CA THR A 558 -23.46 -6.78 -19.55
C THR A 558 -22.08 -7.43 -19.40
N GLU A 559 -21.98 -8.61 -18.77
CA GLU A 559 -20.72 -9.33 -18.54
C GLU A 559 -20.02 -9.71 -19.85
N SER A 560 -20.77 -10.08 -20.86
CA SER A 560 -20.26 -10.49 -22.18
C SER A 560 -19.40 -9.41 -22.86
N ALA A 561 -19.67 -8.14 -22.58
CA ALA A 561 -18.91 -7.01 -23.13
C ALA A 561 -17.51 -6.84 -22.48
N TYR A 562 -17.31 -7.33 -21.25
CA TYR A 562 -16.08 -7.12 -20.49
C TYR A 562 -15.12 -8.30 -20.53
N THR A 563 -15.63 -9.53 -20.48
CA THR A 563 -14.78 -10.72 -20.35
C THR A 563 -14.84 -11.65 -21.56
N GLY A 564 -15.85 -11.50 -22.41
CA GLY A 564 -16.05 -12.41 -23.55
C GLY A 564 -16.45 -13.83 -23.14
N LEU A 565 -17.02 -14.01 -21.95
CA LEU A 565 -17.46 -15.33 -21.44
C LEU A 565 -18.44 -16.05 -22.37
N ASN A 566 -19.28 -15.30 -23.08
CA ASN A 566 -20.22 -15.84 -24.07
C ASN A 566 -19.52 -16.48 -25.27
N GLN A 567 -18.29 -16.10 -25.58
CA GLN A 567 -17.54 -16.60 -26.75
C GLN A 567 -16.91 -17.97 -26.51
N ILE A 568 -16.81 -18.39 -25.24
CA ILE A 568 -16.21 -19.67 -24.86
C ILE A 568 -17.24 -20.75 -24.55
N ILE A 569 -18.52 -20.56 -24.92
CA ILE A 569 -19.56 -21.59 -24.83
C ILE A 569 -19.29 -22.62 -25.92
N GLU A 570 -19.09 -23.86 -25.53
CA GLU A 570 -18.79 -24.99 -26.42
C GLU A 570 -20.07 -25.73 -26.86
N SER A 571 -21.06 -25.78 -25.96
CA SER A 571 -22.35 -26.44 -26.23
C SER A 571 -23.46 -25.81 -25.42
N GLY A 572 -24.68 -25.78 -25.99
CA GLY A 572 -25.86 -25.16 -25.36
C GLY A 572 -25.97 -23.66 -25.65
N SER A 573 -26.50 -22.91 -24.70
CA SER A 573 -26.71 -21.47 -24.80
C SER A 573 -26.06 -20.70 -23.64
N TYR A 574 -25.89 -19.40 -23.82
CA TYR A 574 -25.44 -18.50 -22.74
C TYR A 574 -26.61 -18.19 -21.79
N LEU A 575 -26.31 -17.74 -20.57
CA LEU A 575 -27.27 -17.31 -19.57
C LEU A 575 -28.13 -16.12 -20.06
N ASN A 576 -29.35 -16.03 -19.54
CA ASN A 576 -30.25 -14.92 -19.79
C ASN A 576 -30.47 -14.13 -18.46
N ASP A 577 -30.61 -12.80 -18.53
CA ASP A 577 -30.81 -11.95 -17.34
C ASP A 577 -32.13 -12.28 -16.59
N ASN A 578 -33.18 -12.66 -17.31
CA ASN A 578 -34.49 -12.90 -16.75
C ASN A 578 -34.74 -14.35 -16.33
N SER A 579 -33.84 -15.27 -16.66
CA SER A 579 -34.03 -16.68 -16.34
C SER A 579 -33.45 -17.02 -14.97
N LEU A 580 -34.26 -17.53 -14.08
CA LEU A 580 -33.87 -18.00 -12.76
C LEU A 580 -33.43 -19.46 -12.80
N ASN A 581 -32.55 -19.84 -11.89
CA ASN A 581 -32.08 -21.20 -11.69
C ASN A 581 -31.37 -21.83 -12.92
N GLU A 582 -30.77 -21.01 -13.77
CA GLU A 582 -29.90 -21.46 -14.87
C GLU A 582 -28.42 -21.44 -14.46
N VAL A 583 -27.67 -22.43 -14.92
CA VAL A 583 -26.25 -22.55 -14.64
C VAL A 583 -25.44 -22.90 -15.89
N LEU A 584 -24.23 -22.39 -15.94
CA LEU A 584 -23.17 -22.81 -16.86
C LEU A 584 -22.21 -23.72 -16.10
N LEU A 585 -21.85 -24.83 -16.71
CA LEU A 585 -20.81 -25.72 -16.21
C LEU A 585 -19.66 -25.77 -17.20
N THR A 586 -18.48 -26.09 -16.71
CA THR A 586 -17.38 -26.45 -17.60
C THR A 586 -17.58 -27.85 -18.15
N VAL A 587 -16.98 -28.13 -19.30
CA VAL A 587 -17.10 -29.47 -19.94
C VAL A 587 -16.65 -30.58 -18.99
N ASN A 588 -15.59 -30.33 -18.20
CA ASN A 588 -15.07 -31.30 -17.23
C ASN A 588 -16.06 -31.60 -16.12
N VAL A 589 -16.68 -30.59 -15.50
CA VAL A 589 -17.72 -30.78 -14.45
C VAL A 589 -18.94 -31.48 -15.02
N ALA A 590 -19.40 -31.09 -16.20
CA ALA A 590 -20.54 -31.71 -16.86
C ALA A 590 -20.28 -33.19 -17.18
N THR A 591 -19.09 -33.53 -17.65
CA THR A 591 -18.69 -34.92 -17.93
C THR A 591 -18.71 -35.79 -16.67
N ARG A 592 -18.20 -35.26 -15.55
CA ARG A 592 -18.19 -35.95 -14.24
C ARG A 592 -19.60 -36.21 -13.69
N LEU A 593 -20.52 -35.28 -13.93
CA LEU A 593 -21.92 -35.41 -13.51
C LEU A 593 -22.78 -36.16 -14.53
N GLY A 594 -22.23 -36.46 -15.70
CA GLY A 594 -23.04 -36.99 -16.80
C GLY A 594 -24.16 -36.04 -17.23
N ALA A 595 -23.89 -34.71 -17.16
CA ALA A 595 -24.89 -33.67 -17.40
C ALA A 595 -24.72 -33.09 -18.82
N THR A 596 -25.88 -32.84 -19.47
CA THR A 596 -25.97 -32.23 -20.80
C THR A 596 -26.78 -30.93 -20.74
N PRO A 597 -26.60 -30.00 -21.68
CA PRO A 597 -27.48 -28.82 -21.76
C PRO A 597 -28.96 -29.19 -21.81
N GLY A 598 -29.79 -28.42 -21.09
CA GLY A 598 -31.23 -28.71 -20.89
C GLY A 598 -31.55 -29.61 -19.72
N GLN A 599 -30.59 -30.21 -19.05
CA GLN A 599 -30.79 -31.09 -17.92
C GLN A 599 -30.87 -30.35 -16.60
N THR A 600 -31.77 -30.79 -15.71
CA THR A 600 -31.91 -30.25 -14.35
C THR A 600 -31.04 -31.03 -13.37
N LEU A 601 -30.28 -30.30 -12.55
CA LEU A 601 -29.46 -30.81 -11.45
C LEU A 601 -30.00 -30.27 -10.12
N THR A 602 -29.70 -30.94 -9.03
CA THR A 602 -29.91 -30.40 -7.68
C THR A 602 -28.65 -29.77 -7.17
N LEU A 603 -28.73 -28.49 -6.84
CA LEU A 603 -27.67 -27.72 -6.19
C LEU A 603 -27.94 -27.71 -4.69
N GLU A 604 -27.08 -28.29 -3.91
CA GLU A 604 -27.12 -28.34 -2.44
C GLU A 604 -26.05 -27.39 -1.84
N VAL A 605 -26.48 -26.46 -1.01
CA VAL A 605 -25.52 -25.59 -0.29
C VAL A 605 -24.99 -26.35 0.94
N LEU A 606 -23.72 -26.71 0.90
CA LEU A 606 -23.11 -27.55 1.93
C LEU A 606 -23.08 -26.88 3.31
N GLY A 607 -23.44 -27.65 4.34
CA GLY A 607 -23.55 -27.16 5.72
C GLY A 607 -24.85 -26.40 6.02
N THR A 608 -25.82 -26.44 5.12
CA THR A 608 -27.19 -25.89 5.28
C THR A 608 -28.21 -26.88 4.77
N GLY A 609 -29.49 -26.65 5.01
CA GLY A 609 -30.60 -27.45 4.44
C GLY A 609 -31.07 -26.95 3.07
N VAL A 610 -30.47 -25.87 2.55
CA VAL A 610 -30.94 -25.22 1.31
C VAL A 610 -30.53 -26.03 0.09
N SER A 611 -31.47 -26.39 -0.73
CA SER A 611 -31.27 -27.06 -2.02
C SER A 611 -32.12 -26.41 -3.11
N ARG A 612 -31.59 -26.34 -4.33
CA ARG A 612 -32.26 -25.74 -5.50
C ARG A 612 -32.15 -26.62 -6.71
N GLN A 613 -33.23 -26.70 -7.47
CA GLN A 613 -33.17 -27.29 -8.80
C GLN A 613 -32.65 -26.25 -9.78
N VAL A 614 -31.56 -26.56 -10.49
CA VAL A 614 -30.92 -25.69 -11.47
C VAL A 614 -30.82 -26.40 -12.82
N THR A 615 -31.04 -25.67 -13.90
CA THR A 615 -30.96 -26.19 -15.26
C THR A 615 -29.63 -25.83 -15.90
N VAL A 616 -28.92 -26.80 -16.43
CA VAL A 616 -27.69 -26.57 -17.19
C VAL A 616 -28.08 -26.03 -18.58
N VAL A 617 -27.77 -24.76 -18.85
CA VAL A 617 -28.10 -24.13 -20.15
C VAL A 617 -26.96 -24.21 -21.15
N GLY A 618 -25.72 -24.22 -20.69
CA GLY A 618 -24.57 -24.32 -21.57
C GLY A 618 -23.33 -24.86 -20.89
N LEU A 619 -22.40 -25.29 -21.72
CA LEU A 619 -21.10 -25.80 -21.30
C LEU A 619 -19.98 -24.87 -21.77
N ILE A 620 -19.10 -24.52 -20.83
CA ILE A 620 -17.95 -23.63 -21.04
C ILE A 620 -16.73 -24.49 -21.38
N SER A 621 -15.99 -24.09 -22.41
CA SER A 621 -14.70 -24.70 -22.74
C SER A 621 -13.72 -24.58 -21.57
N ASP A 622 -13.12 -25.70 -21.17
CA ASP A 622 -12.15 -25.76 -20.06
C ASP A 622 -10.93 -24.86 -20.33
N SER A 623 -10.36 -24.97 -21.54
CA SER A 623 -9.23 -24.12 -21.97
C SER A 623 -9.63 -22.65 -22.12
N GLY A 624 -10.86 -22.41 -22.63
CA GLY A 624 -11.41 -21.06 -22.74
C GLY A 624 -11.51 -20.40 -21.37
N TYR A 625 -12.07 -21.08 -20.36
CA TYR A 625 -12.14 -20.57 -18.99
C TYR A 625 -10.76 -20.27 -18.40
N LEU A 626 -9.79 -21.16 -18.56
CA LEU A 626 -8.44 -20.96 -18.02
C LEU A 626 -7.73 -19.71 -18.57
N ASN A 627 -8.05 -19.30 -19.79
CA ASN A 627 -7.46 -18.15 -20.47
C ASN A 627 -8.24 -16.84 -20.26
N LEU A 628 -9.41 -16.87 -19.62
CA LEU A 628 -10.17 -15.63 -19.34
C LEU A 628 -9.44 -14.74 -18.36
N ILE A 629 -9.35 -13.46 -18.73
CA ILE A 629 -8.76 -12.37 -17.94
C ILE A 629 -9.86 -11.40 -17.53
N ASP A 630 -9.81 -10.96 -16.30
CA ASP A 630 -10.72 -9.97 -15.73
C ASP A 630 -10.25 -8.53 -16.02
N MET A 631 -11.12 -7.54 -15.76
CA MET A 631 -10.84 -6.12 -15.93
C MET A 631 -9.68 -5.60 -15.06
N ASP A 632 -9.31 -6.29 -13.99
CA ASP A 632 -8.14 -5.99 -13.15
C ASP A 632 -6.84 -6.66 -13.67
N GLY A 633 -6.91 -7.35 -14.81
CA GLY A 633 -5.78 -8.06 -15.40
C GLY A 633 -5.43 -9.38 -14.68
N ASN A 634 -6.24 -9.82 -13.72
CA ASN A 634 -6.12 -11.12 -13.08
C ASN A 634 -6.94 -12.19 -13.85
N PRO A 635 -6.70 -13.48 -13.63
CA PRO A 635 -7.55 -14.53 -14.17
C PRO A 635 -8.99 -14.40 -13.67
N PHE A 636 -9.97 -14.41 -14.60
CA PHE A 636 -11.38 -14.30 -14.29
C PHE A 636 -11.93 -15.55 -13.59
N GLY A 637 -12.67 -15.40 -12.50
CA GLY A 637 -13.33 -16.47 -11.78
C GLY A 637 -13.33 -16.30 -10.25
N PRO A 638 -14.04 -17.21 -9.54
CA PRO A 638 -14.03 -17.23 -8.09
C PRO A 638 -12.71 -17.76 -7.53
N ILE A 639 -12.46 -17.53 -6.24
CA ILE A 639 -11.21 -17.86 -5.56
C ILE A 639 -11.46 -18.87 -4.43
N ARG A 640 -10.43 -19.66 -4.10
CA ARG A 640 -10.41 -20.58 -2.96
C ARG A 640 -9.06 -20.58 -2.25
N ILE A 641 -9.05 -21.13 -1.05
CA ILE A 641 -7.81 -21.47 -0.33
C ILE A 641 -7.45 -22.92 -0.65
N SER A 642 -6.25 -23.15 -1.16
CA SER A 642 -5.70 -24.48 -1.43
C SER A 642 -4.26 -24.51 -0.93
N GLU A 643 -3.91 -25.49 -0.09
CA GLU A 643 -2.56 -25.62 0.49
C GLU A 643 -2.08 -24.36 1.21
N GLY A 644 -2.99 -23.65 1.87
CA GLY A 644 -2.68 -22.38 2.56
C GLY A 644 -2.47 -21.17 1.66
N GLN A 645 -2.63 -21.32 0.34
CA GLN A 645 -2.54 -20.21 -0.62
C GLN A 645 -3.90 -19.90 -1.26
N VAL A 646 -4.12 -18.63 -1.55
CA VAL A 646 -5.29 -18.17 -2.28
C VAL A 646 -5.02 -18.28 -3.77
N ARG A 647 -5.87 -19.03 -4.46
CA ARG A 647 -5.81 -19.18 -5.90
C ARG A 647 -7.20 -19.10 -6.56
N ARG A 648 -7.24 -18.85 -7.85
CA ARG A 648 -8.44 -19.00 -8.66
C ARG A 648 -8.87 -20.48 -8.67
N CYS A 649 -10.18 -20.72 -8.66
CA CYS A 649 -10.75 -22.04 -8.88
C CYS A 649 -10.44 -22.54 -10.30
N ASN A 650 -10.09 -23.83 -10.42
CA ASN A 650 -9.86 -24.47 -11.70
C ASN A 650 -11.19 -24.81 -12.41
N GLU A 651 -11.10 -25.29 -13.65
CA GLU A 651 -12.24 -25.70 -14.47
C GLU A 651 -13.11 -26.80 -13.82
N THR A 652 -12.54 -27.61 -12.94
CA THR A 652 -13.27 -28.68 -12.23
C THR A 652 -13.98 -28.22 -10.96
N GLU A 653 -13.81 -26.97 -10.57
CA GLU A 653 -14.17 -26.48 -9.23
C GLU A 653 -15.27 -25.40 -9.25
N ILE A 654 -15.81 -25.04 -10.42
CA ILE A 654 -16.68 -23.86 -10.57
C ILE A 654 -18.07 -24.18 -11.09
N VAL A 655 -19.02 -23.31 -10.71
CA VAL A 655 -20.32 -23.15 -11.35
C VAL A 655 -20.61 -21.66 -11.54
N ILE A 656 -21.13 -21.31 -12.72
CA ILE A 656 -21.53 -19.93 -13.04
C ILE A 656 -23.03 -19.88 -13.20
N MET A 657 -23.67 -18.88 -12.61
CA MET A 657 -25.10 -18.69 -12.65
C MET A 657 -25.50 -17.23 -12.86
N ASN A 658 -26.78 -16.96 -13.05
CA ASN A 658 -27.28 -15.59 -13.08
C ASN A 658 -27.11 -14.96 -11.68
N ALA A 659 -26.70 -13.68 -11.62
CA ALA A 659 -26.54 -12.89 -10.39
C ALA A 659 -27.81 -12.89 -9.52
N LEU A 660 -29.00 -12.84 -10.16
CA LEU A 660 -30.27 -12.87 -9.46
C LEU A 660 -30.51 -14.21 -8.76
N THR A 661 -30.18 -15.32 -9.39
CA THR A 661 -30.25 -16.67 -8.78
C THR A 661 -29.32 -16.76 -7.58
N ALA A 662 -28.06 -16.34 -7.73
CA ALA A 662 -27.07 -16.35 -6.64
C ALA A 662 -27.53 -15.49 -5.44
N LYS A 663 -28.07 -14.30 -5.72
CA LYS A 663 -28.60 -13.35 -4.75
C LYS A 663 -29.83 -13.92 -4.00
N ASN A 664 -30.71 -14.58 -4.70
CA ASN A 664 -31.90 -15.21 -4.09
C ASN A 664 -31.54 -16.38 -3.16
N ILE A 665 -30.57 -17.20 -3.53
CA ILE A 665 -30.06 -18.27 -2.65
C ILE A 665 -29.44 -17.67 -1.38
N GLN A 666 -28.64 -16.59 -1.51
CA GLN A 666 -28.05 -15.91 -0.34
C GLN A 666 -29.14 -15.31 0.56
N ARG A 667 -30.18 -14.69 -0.01
CA ARG A 667 -31.31 -14.16 0.76
C ARG A 667 -32.08 -15.24 1.51
N GLU A 668 -32.31 -16.37 0.89
CA GLU A 668 -32.92 -17.52 1.56
C GLU A 668 -32.10 -18.00 2.75
N LEU A 669 -30.78 -18.10 2.59
CA LEU A 669 -29.87 -18.41 3.70
C LEU A 669 -29.88 -17.34 4.81
N ASP A 670 -29.95 -16.07 4.44
CA ASP A 670 -30.03 -14.97 5.41
C ASP A 670 -31.33 -15.01 6.21
N VAL A 671 -32.43 -15.42 5.60
CA VAL A 671 -33.75 -15.61 6.28
C VAL A 671 -33.74 -16.82 7.19
N GLU A 672 -33.18 -17.94 6.73
CA GLU A 672 -33.23 -19.20 7.46
C GLU A 672 -32.24 -19.27 8.63
N TYR A 673 -31.03 -18.79 8.42
CA TYR A 673 -29.92 -18.88 9.39
C TYR A 673 -29.46 -17.56 9.97
N GLY A 674 -30.04 -16.43 9.57
CA GLY A 674 -29.62 -15.10 9.93
C GLY A 674 -28.46 -14.58 9.05
N SER A 675 -28.45 -13.26 8.84
CA SER A 675 -27.53 -12.57 7.89
C SER A 675 -26.02 -12.75 8.17
N GLY A 676 -25.66 -13.30 9.30
CA GLY A 676 -24.27 -13.56 9.68
C GLY A 676 -23.81 -15.01 9.55
N ALA A 677 -24.70 -15.96 9.19
CA ALA A 677 -24.40 -17.38 9.36
C ALA A 677 -23.46 -17.94 8.28
N LYS A 678 -23.87 -17.97 7.02
CA LYS A 678 -23.04 -18.51 5.93
C LYS A 678 -23.12 -17.60 4.71
N GLN A 679 -21.97 -17.29 4.14
CA GLN A 679 -21.86 -16.51 2.92
C GLN A 679 -21.75 -17.47 1.72
N PHE A 680 -22.86 -17.74 1.05
CA PHE A 680 -22.87 -18.50 -0.21
C PHE A 680 -22.21 -17.68 -1.31
N VAL A 681 -22.69 -16.44 -1.50
CA VAL A 681 -22.05 -15.44 -2.36
C VAL A 681 -22.08 -14.06 -1.72
N VAL A 682 -21.13 -13.23 -2.13
CA VAL A 682 -21.03 -11.81 -1.78
C VAL A 682 -20.82 -11.01 -3.06
N LEU A 683 -21.24 -9.76 -3.08
CA LEU A 683 -20.88 -8.85 -4.17
C LEU A 683 -19.37 -8.60 -4.11
N SER A 684 -18.62 -9.17 -5.04
CA SER A 684 -17.15 -9.07 -5.06
C SER A 684 -16.67 -7.81 -5.75
N ASP A 685 -17.31 -7.48 -6.85
CA ASP A 685 -16.99 -6.38 -7.74
C ASP A 685 -18.15 -6.12 -8.72
N PHE A 686 -18.13 -4.96 -9.33
CA PHE A 686 -19.00 -4.65 -10.46
C PHE A 686 -18.27 -3.77 -11.46
N VAL A 687 -18.67 -3.89 -12.73
CA VAL A 687 -18.04 -3.17 -13.85
C VAL A 687 -19.10 -2.35 -14.59
N PHE A 688 -18.75 -1.18 -15.04
CA PHE A 688 -19.62 -0.31 -15.83
C PHE A 688 -18.83 0.60 -16.77
N GLN A 689 -19.54 1.18 -17.74
CA GLN A 689 -19.01 2.26 -18.57
C GLN A 689 -19.66 3.58 -18.17
N PRO A 690 -18.87 4.64 -17.96
CA PRO A 690 -19.42 5.96 -17.72
C PRO A 690 -20.05 6.51 -18.99
N SER A 691 -21.11 7.31 -18.86
CA SER A 691 -21.74 7.99 -20.00
C SER A 691 -20.80 9.00 -20.64
N SER A 692 -20.95 9.24 -21.93
CA SER A 692 -20.17 10.24 -22.67
C SER A 692 -20.38 11.64 -22.07
N GLY A 693 -19.28 12.29 -21.66
CA GLY A 693 -19.29 13.60 -21.02
C GLY A 693 -19.17 13.61 -19.50
N THR A 694 -19.08 12.44 -18.86
CA THR A 694 -18.86 12.34 -17.41
C THR A 694 -17.49 12.89 -17.01
N ASN A 695 -17.45 13.72 -15.97
CA ASN A 695 -16.18 14.12 -15.35
C ASN A 695 -15.57 12.95 -14.58
N MET A 696 -14.63 12.26 -15.22
CA MET A 696 -13.98 11.06 -14.67
C MET A 696 -13.30 11.31 -13.34
N ASP A 697 -12.62 12.45 -13.16
CA ASP A 697 -11.92 12.76 -11.91
C ASP A 697 -12.90 12.92 -10.75
N GLN A 698 -14.03 13.58 -10.99
CA GLN A 698 -15.07 13.75 -9.98
C GLN A 698 -15.78 12.43 -9.65
N LEU A 699 -16.07 11.60 -10.66
CA LEU A 699 -16.67 10.28 -10.46
C LEU A 699 -15.77 9.38 -9.62
N ILE A 700 -14.48 9.29 -9.97
CA ILE A 700 -13.49 8.50 -9.23
C ILE A 700 -13.36 9.02 -7.79
N ARG A 701 -13.30 10.34 -7.60
CA ARG A 701 -13.25 10.95 -6.27
C ARG A 701 -14.46 10.56 -5.42
N ASN A 702 -15.65 10.63 -6.00
CA ASN A 702 -16.89 10.28 -5.30
C ASN A 702 -16.93 8.79 -4.91
N LEU A 703 -16.51 7.89 -5.81
CA LEU A 703 -16.43 6.45 -5.52
C LEU A 703 -15.46 6.15 -4.38
N ILE A 704 -14.32 6.82 -4.35
CA ILE A 704 -13.30 6.63 -3.32
C ILE A 704 -13.74 7.20 -1.97
N TYR A 705 -14.16 8.47 -1.91
CA TYR A 705 -14.42 9.15 -0.64
C TYR A 705 -15.81 8.86 -0.05
N TRP A 706 -16.86 8.74 -0.87
CA TRP A 706 -18.19 8.44 -0.33
C TRP A 706 -18.38 6.97 0.01
N LEU A 707 -17.83 6.10 -0.83
CA LEU A 707 -18.11 4.66 -0.76
C LEU A 707 -16.91 3.84 -0.27
N ASN A 708 -15.72 4.48 -0.20
CA ASN A 708 -14.46 3.83 0.19
C ASN A 708 -14.15 2.62 -0.71
N TYR A 709 -14.24 2.84 -2.02
CA TYR A 709 -13.94 1.83 -3.02
C TYR A 709 -12.54 2.00 -3.60
N ASP A 710 -12.00 0.89 -4.03
CA ASP A 710 -10.89 0.85 -4.95
C ASP A 710 -11.43 0.87 -6.37
N VAL A 711 -10.94 1.78 -7.21
CA VAL A 711 -11.42 2.00 -8.55
C VAL A 711 -10.33 1.69 -9.57
N LEU A 712 -10.60 0.73 -10.45
CA LEU A 712 -9.71 0.40 -11.56
C LEU A 712 -10.33 0.94 -12.85
N VAL A 713 -9.61 1.80 -13.53
CA VAL A 713 -10.01 2.39 -14.81
C VAL A 713 -9.18 1.74 -15.90
N ALA A 714 -9.84 1.00 -16.77
CA ALA A 714 -9.22 0.42 -17.95
C ALA A 714 -9.51 1.30 -19.18
N SER A 715 -8.45 1.69 -19.88
CA SER A 715 -8.54 2.45 -21.13
C SER A 715 -7.42 2.03 -22.06
N ASN A 716 -7.78 1.63 -23.31
CA ASN A 716 -6.83 1.13 -24.30
C ASN A 716 -5.93 0.01 -23.77
N GLY A 717 -6.48 -0.91 -22.97
CA GLY A 717 -5.78 -2.02 -22.35
C GLY A 717 -4.90 -1.65 -21.15
N VAL A 718 -4.76 -0.37 -20.80
CA VAL A 718 -3.99 0.10 -19.64
C VAL A 718 -4.89 0.22 -18.44
N ILE A 719 -4.48 -0.37 -17.31
CA ILE A 719 -5.22 -0.30 -16.05
C ILE A 719 -4.59 0.73 -15.13
N THR A 720 -5.39 1.70 -14.69
CA THR A 720 -5.01 2.67 -13.64
C THR A 720 -5.80 2.36 -12.37
N TYR A 721 -5.09 2.08 -11.28
CA TYR A 721 -5.65 1.77 -9.98
C TYR A 721 -5.70 3.02 -9.11
N HIS A 722 -6.89 3.43 -8.72
CA HIS A 722 -7.15 4.59 -7.88
C HIS A 722 -7.63 4.14 -6.50
N HIS A 723 -6.94 4.59 -5.46
CA HIS A 723 -7.24 4.22 -4.06
C HIS A 723 -6.76 5.30 -3.09
N ILE A 724 -7.08 5.15 -1.80
CA ILE A 724 -6.47 5.95 -0.73
C ILE A 724 -5.23 5.22 -0.23
N GLY A 725 -4.08 5.88 -0.26
CA GLY A 725 -2.81 5.28 0.13
C GLY A 725 -1.71 6.29 0.35
N SER A 726 -0.50 5.80 0.57
CA SER A 726 0.68 6.66 0.69
C SER A 726 1.28 6.96 -0.69
N TYR A 727 1.64 8.21 -0.91
CA TYR A 727 2.32 8.66 -2.13
C TYR A 727 3.46 9.61 -1.79
N PHE A 728 4.36 9.83 -2.75
CA PHE A 728 5.43 10.81 -2.61
C PHE A 728 5.00 12.16 -3.17
N GLU A 729 5.13 13.20 -2.38
CA GLU A 729 4.83 14.57 -2.77
C GLU A 729 6.12 15.39 -2.82
N LEU A 730 6.30 16.15 -3.90
CA LEU A 730 7.43 17.06 -4.11
C LEU A 730 6.93 18.48 -4.26
N LYS A 731 7.27 19.36 -3.31
CA LYS A 731 6.91 20.78 -3.31
C LYS A 731 8.14 21.67 -3.07
N GLY A 732 8.14 22.91 -3.54
CA GLY A 732 9.11 23.95 -3.19
C GLY A 732 10.51 23.82 -3.82
N TYR A 733 10.73 22.92 -4.79
CA TYR A 733 12.05 22.76 -5.42
C TYR A 733 12.41 23.94 -6.35
N VAL A 734 11.43 24.62 -6.92
CA VAL A 734 11.63 25.79 -7.78
C VAL A 734 12.03 27.00 -6.91
N GLU A 735 11.38 27.17 -5.79
CA GLU A 735 11.64 28.22 -4.79
C GLU A 735 13.04 28.14 -4.20
N LEU A 736 13.60 26.92 -4.06
CA LEU A 736 14.96 26.70 -3.58
C LEU A 736 16.03 27.21 -4.56
N LEU A 737 15.72 27.30 -5.84
CA LEU A 737 16.70 27.66 -6.88
C LEU A 737 17.26 29.07 -6.66
N ILE A 738 16.44 30.02 -6.19
CA ILE A 738 16.85 31.39 -5.89
C ILE A 738 17.86 31.44 -4.72
N PRO A 739 17.57 30.89 -3.53
CA PRO A 739 18.54 30.81 -2.44
C PRO A 739 19.82 30.06 -2.84
N LEU A 740 19.73 28.98 -3.60
CA LEU A 740 20.88 28.21 -4.06
C LEU A 740 21.84 29.05 -4.91
N ILE A 741 21.30 29.78 -5.90
CA ILE A 741 22.12 30.68 -6.75
C ILE A 741 22.70 31.83 -5.91
N MET A 742 21.93 32.47 -5.07
CA MET A 742 22.39 33.57 -4.23
C MET A 742 23.51 33.17 -3.31
N VAL A 743 23.37 32.04 -2.61
CA VAL A 743 24.42 31.55 -1.70
C VAL A 743 25.63 31.05 -2.48
N GLY A 744 25.41 30.35 -3.61
CA GLY A 744 26.49 29.93 -4.49
C GLY A 744 27.34 31.09 -4.98
N LEU A 745 26.73 32.19 -5.40
CA LEU A 745 27.40 33.42 -5.82
C LEU A 745 28.11 34.08 -4.62
N ASN A 746 27.49 34.18 -3.45
CA ASN A 746 28.06 34.74 -2.25
C ASN A 746 29.31 33.97 -1.79
N VAL A 747 29.20 32.63 -1.68
CA VAL A 747 30.35 31.77 -1.34
C VAL A 747 31.45 31.92 -2.37
N GLY A 748 31.12 31.90 -3.67
CA GLY A 748 32.08 32.11 -4.76
C GLY A 748 32.78 33.45 -4.69
N MET A 749 32.06 34.54 -4.39
CA MET A 749 32.63 35.90 -4.22
C MET A 749 33.56 35.94 -3.00
N VAL A 750 33.16 35.38 -1.87
CA VAL A 750 34.00 35.33 -0.66
C VAL A 750 35.30 34.54 -0.92
N MET A 751 35.19 33.40 -1.62
CA MET A 751 36.36 32.58 -1.99
C MET A 751 37.22 33.29 -3.02
N MET A 752 36.65 34.03 -3.97
CA MET A 752 37.38 34.84 -4.94
C MET A 752 38.24 35.91 -4.23
N ASN A 753 37.61 36.64 -3.30
CA ASN A 753 38.33 37.63 -2.49
C ASN A 753 39.45 36.97 -1.66
N ALA A 754 39.23 35.76 -1.18
CA ALA A 754 40.24 34.98 -0.48
C ALA A 754 41.47 34.71 -1.36
N VAL A 755 41.33 34.41 -2.63
CA VAL A 755 42.41 34.20 -3.59
C VAL A 755 43.16 35.50 -3.80
N TYR A 756 42.45 36.65 -4.02
CA TYR A 756 43.14 37.95 -4.18
C TYR A 756 43.92 38.35 -2.96
N GLU A 757 43.42 38.22 -1.77
CA GLU A 757 44.11 38.57 -0.53
C GLU A 757 45.35 37.69 -0.28
N ARG A 758 45.31 36.42 -0.69
CA ARG A 758 46.41 35.44 -0.48
C ARG A 758 47.39 35.36 -1.65
N ARG A 759 47.31 36.26 -2.62
CA ARG A 759 48.21 36.22 -3.80
C ARG A 759 49.71 36.13 -3.49
N LYS A 760 50.15 36.77 -2.41
CA LYS A 760 51.56 36.70 -1.96
C LYS A 760 51.87 35.33 -1.36
N GLU A 761 50.99 34.78 -0.52
CA GLU A 761 51.16 33.44 0.07
C GLU A 761 51.14 32.35 -1.02
N ILE A 762 50.23 32.44 -2.01
CA ILE A 762 50.17 31.53 -3.15
C ILE A 762 51.51 31.53 -3.94
N ARG A 763 52.04 32.71 -4.21
CA ARG A 763 53.34 32.84 -4.88
C ARG A 763 54.47 32.23 -4.07
N THR A 764 54.49 32.46 -2.75
CA THR A 764 55.53 31.88 -1.86
C THR A 764 55.42 30.36 -1.83
N LEU A 765 54.21 29.77 -1.72
CA LEU A 765 54.02 28.32 -1.75
C LEU A 765 54.42 27.72 -3.11
N SER A 766 54.12 28.43 -4.21
CA SER A 766 54.56 28.02 -5.56
C SER A 766 56.09 28.07 -5.72
N MET A 767 56.75 29.09 -5.15
CA MET A 767 58.23 29.17 -5.15
C MET A 767 58.91 28.11 -4.28
N LEU A 768 58.23 27.63 -3.24
CA LEU A 768 58.68 26.51 -2.41
C LEU A 768 58.48 25.14 -3.07
N GLY A 769 57.93 25.10 -4.32
CA GLY A 769 57.78 23.87 -5.09
C GLY A 769 56.45 23.15 -4.85
N LEU A 770 55.46 23.79 -4.20
CA LEU A 770 54.17 23.16 -4.02
C LEU A 770 53.45 23.00 -5.38
N ASN A 771 52.98 21.79 -5.72
CA ASN A 771 52.26 21.52 -6.96
C ASN A 771 51.06 22.48 -7.11
N PRO A 772 50.87 23.12 -8.26
CA PRO A 772 49.70 23.98 -8.52
C PRO A 772 48.34 23.36 -8.18
N THR A 773 48.19 22.08 -8.43
CA THR A 773 46.96 21.33 -8.07
C THR A 773 46.71 21.30 -6.56
N HIS A 774 47.79 21.14 -5.74
CA HIS A 774 47.69 21.15 -4.29
C HIS A 774 47.31 22.55 -3.78
N ILE A 775 47.79 23.63 -4.42
CA ILE A 775 47.40 25.03 -4.10
C ILE A 775 45.90 25.23 -4.36
N GLY A 776 45.37 24.73 -5.51
CA GLY A 776 43.95 24.77 -5.82
C GLY A 776 43.12 23.99 -4.80
N LEU A 777 43.60 22.78 -4.43
CA LEU A 777 42.92 21.90 -3.47
C LEU A 777 42.83 22.51 -2.05
N ILE A 778 43.72 23.47 -1.65
CA ILE A 778 43.59 24.18 -0.35
C ILE A 778 42.28 24.97 -0.32
N PHE A 779 41.94 25.68 -1.41
CA PHE A 779 40.70 26.45 -1.50
C PHE A 779 39.46 25.54 -1.55
N VAL A 780 39.56 24.40 -2.28
CA VAL A 780 38.49 23.39 -2.29
C VAL A 780 38.32 22.78 -0.89
N ALA A 781 39.42 22.47 -0.18
CA ALA A 781 39.36 21.94 1.19
C ALA A 781 38.73 22.96 2.18
N GLU A 782 39.02 24.25 2.03
CA GLU A 782 38.38 25.33 2.81
C GLU A 782 36.85 25.31 2.54
N ALA A 783 36.45 25.23 1.28
CA ALA A 783 35.01 25.14 0.91
C ALA A 783 34.35 23.87 1.44
N VAL A 784 35.02 22.71 1.33
CA VAL A 784 34.53 21.44 1.88
C VAL A 784 34.31 21.54 3.39
N ILE A 785 35.28 22.07 4.13
CA ILE A 785 35.16 22.24 5.58
C ILE A 785 33.98 23.15 5.92
N LEU A 786 33.83 24.28 5.23
CA LEU A 786 32.72 25.22 5.44
C LEU A 786 31.38 24.58 5.07
N GLY A 787 31.34 23.84 3.97
CA GLY A 787 30.15 23.08 3.55
C GLY A 787 29.73 22.01 4.55
N MET A 788 30.70 21.24 5.07
CA MET A 788 30.46 20.21 6.08
C MET A 788 29.92 20.80 7.39
N VAL A 789 30.59 21.84 7.91
CA VAL A 789 30.19 22.50 9.17
C VAL A 789 28.86 23.24 8.99
N GLY A 790 28.72 23.99 7.86
CA GLY A 790 27.52 24.74 7.54
C GLY A 790 26.31 23.83 7.28
N GLY A 791 26.53 22.72 6.59
CA GLY A 791 25.50 21.73 6.35
C GLY A 791 24.96 21.08 7.61
N SER A 792 25.88 20.65 8.52
CA SER A 792 25.49 20.04 9.79
C SER A 792 24.76 21.02 10.72
N LEU A 793 25.25 22.22 10.89
CA LEU A 793 24.60 23.24 11.71
C LEU A 793 23.33 23.77 11.05
N GLY A 794 23.33 23.93 9.72
CA GLY A 794 22.21 24.42 8.94
C GLY A 794 21.00 23.48 9.01
N TYR A 795 21.23 22.17 8.93
CA TYR A 795 20.15 21.20 9.08
C TYR A 795 19.51 21.25 10.48
N LEU A 796 20.33 21.26 11.53
CA LEU A 796 19.83 21.33 12.91
C LEU A 796 19.06 22.63 13.19
N THR A 797 19.60 23.77 12.70
CA THR A 797 18.91 25.07 12.83
C THR A 797 17.64 25.13 11.99
N GLY A 798 17.62 24.49 10.80
CA GLY A 798 16.43 24.39 9.96
C GLY A 798 15.31 23.60 10.61
N LEU A 799 15.63 22.45 11.19
CA LEU A 799 14.65 21.68 11.98
C LEU A 799 14.12 22.49 13.18
N GLY A 800 15.01 23.16 13.90
CA GLY A 800 14.63 24.02 15.02
C GLY A 800 13.75 25.20 14.60
N PHE A 801 14.01 25.78 13.44
CA PHE A 801 13.21 26.84 12.86
C PHE A 801 11.80 26.33 12.49
N SER A 802 11.70 25.22 11.77
CA SER A 802 10.39 24.60 11.44
C SER A 802 9.59 24.30 12.72
N ARG A 803 10.25 23.74 13.74
CA ARG A 803 9.60 23.46 15.02
C ARG A 803 9.09 24.73 15.72
N THR A 804 9.86 25.79 15.72
CA THR A 804 9.43 27.06 16.32
C THR A 804 8.25 27.68 15.54
N MET A 805 8.24 27.58 14.21
CA MET A 805 7.11 28.05 13.40
C MET A 805 5.81 27.29 13.73
N VAL A 806 5.86 25.97 13.85
CA VAL A 806 4.71 25.15 14.27
C VAL A 806 4.24 25.55 15.68
N LEU A 807 5.16 25.79 16.63
CA LEU A 807 4.79 26.23 17.99
C LEU A 807 4.12 27.61 18.03
N PHE A 808 4.49 28.50 17.10
CA PHE A 808 3.87 29.84 16.96
C PHE A 808 2.59 29.81 16.12
N GLY A 809 2.13 28.63 15.68
CA GLY A 809 0.91 28.49 14.88
C GLY A 809 1.04 29.04 13.46
N ALA A 810 2.26 29.10 12.91
CA ALA A 810 2.47 29.50 11.53
C ALA A 810 2.16 28.32 10.62
N GLU A 811 1.25 28.51 9.65
CA GLU A 811 0.97 27.55 8.60
C GLU A 811 2.18 27.48 7.66
N LEU A 812 2.81 26.32 7.63
CA LEU A 812 3.89 26.04 6.69
C LEU A 812 3.30 25.26 5.51
N ASN A 813 3.31 25.86 4.31
CA ASN A 813 2.91 25.18 3.06
C ASN A 813 3.85 24.00 2.67
N VAL A 814 4.69 23.58 3.59
CA VAL A 814 5.75 22.60 3.35
C VAL A 814 5.77 21.58 4.48
N LYS A 815 5.65 20.29 4.13
CA LYS A 815 5.62 19.19 5.09
C LYS A 815 6.93 19.06 5.88
N GLU A 816 6.82 18.55 7.09
CA GLU A 816 7.94 18.26 7.98
C GLU A 816 8.94 17.27 7.37
N LYS A 817 10.21 17.43 7.78
CA LYS A 817 11.31 16.56 7.37
C LYS A 817 11.43 15.38 8.33
N LEU A 818 10.61 14.37 8.17
CA LEU A 818 10.58 13.20 9.05
C LEU A 818 11.58 12.11 8.64
N GLU A 819 11.96 12.01 7.36
CA GLU A 819 12.86 10.99 6.86
C GLU A 819 14.33 11.36 7.05
N TRP A 820 15.17 10.39 7.38
CA TRP A 820 16.63 10.58 7.65
C TRP A 820 17.42 11.14 6.46
N TRP A 821 17.04 10.79 5.25
CA TRP A 821 17.76 11.20 4.04
C TRP A 821 17.71 12.71 3.79
N TRP A 822 16.78 13.45 4.41
CA TRP A 822 16.76 14.91 4.38
C TRP A 822 17.98 15.53 5.01
N SER A 823 18.47 14.93 6.10
CA SER A 823 19.70 15.38 6.74
C SER A 823 20.92 15.15 5.85
N ALA A 824 20.96 13.98 5.19
CA ALA A 824 22.00 13.67 4.21
C ALA A 824 21.91 14.57 2.97
N ALA A 825 20.70 14.84 2.46
CA ALA A 825 20.48 15.73 1.32
C ALA A 825 20.88 17.19 1.63
N GLY A 826 20.47 17.73 2.78
CA GLY A 826 20.86 19.07 3.21
C GLY A 826 22.38 19.22 3.40
N PHE A 827 23.01 18.20 3.98
CA PHE A 827 24.46 18.14 4.10
C PHE A 827 25.16 18.07 2.74
N ALA A 828 24.67 17.21 1.83
CA ALA A 828 25.20 17.09 0.47
C ALA A 828 25.00 18.38 -0.34
N LEU A 829 23.84 19.03 -0.21
CA LEU A 829 23.56 20.33 -0.84
C LEU A 829 24.54 21.41 -0.39
N ALA A 830 24.78 21.52 0.92
CA ALA A 830 25.73 22.48 1.47
C ALA A 830 27.14 22.21 0.94
N MET A 831 27.55 20.93 0.91
CA MET A 831 28.87 20.53 0.45
C MET A 831 29.05 20.77 -1.04
N THR A 832 28.08 20.36 -1.87
CA THR A 832 28.14 20.56 -3.32
C THR A 832 28.08 22.04 -3.71
N ALA A 833 27.19 22.82 -3.10
CA ALA A 833 27.14 24.28 -3.32
C ALA A 833 28.46 24.96 -2.99
N SER A 834 29.07 24.62 -1.86
CA SER A 834 30.37 25.18 -1.43
C SER A 834 31.50 24.75 -2.37
N VAL A 835 31.56 23.46 -2.75
CA VAL A 835 32.62 22.95 -3.65
C VAL A 835 32.49 23.57 -5.04
N VAL A 836 31.29 23.55 -5.65
CA VAL A 836 31.03 24.11 -6.99
C VAL A 836 31.41 25.61 -7.01
N SER A 837 30.98 26.34 -5.97
CA SER A 837 31.32 27.78 -5.86
C SER A 837 32.84 28.06 -5.72
N SER A 838 33.61 27.08 -5.19
CA SER A 838 35.05 27.20 -5.01
C SER A 838 35.87 26.84 -6.25
N ILE A 839 35.29 26.14 -7.26
CA ILE A 839 36.04 25.68 -8.44
C ILE A 839 36.67 26.85 -9.21
N ARG A 840 35.89 27.88 -9.49
CA ARG A 840 36.38 29.06 -10.22
C ARG A 840 37.50 29.81 -9.45
N PRO A 841 37.34 30.15 -8.16
CA PRO A 841 38.43 30.69 -7.34
C PRO A 841 39.67 29.81 -7.30
N ALA A 842 39.50 28.49 -7.10
CA ALA A 842 40.63 27.55 -7.09
C ALA A 842 41.38 27.53 -8.42
N ALA A 843 40.65 27.48 -9.54
CA ALA A 843 41.23 27.53 -10.88
C ALA A 843 41.98 28.86 -11.13
N LEU A 844 41.44 29.99 -10.65
CA LEU A 844 42.07 31.28 -10.75
C LEU A 844 43.39 31.33 -9.91
N ALA A 845 43.38 30.79 -8.70
CA ALA A 845 44.56 30.68 -7.86
C ALA A 845 45.70 29.92 -8.56
N VAL A 846 45.37 28.84 -9.23
CA VAL A 846 46.29 27.98 -9.98
C VAL A 846 46.82 28.70 -11.23
N SER A 847 45.91 29.25 -12.07
CA SER A 847 46.28 29.79 -13.40
C SER A 847 47.01 31.14 -13.32
N THR A 848 46.63 32.02 -12.38
CA THR A 848 47.08 33.40 -12.36
C THR A 848 48.35 33.59 -11.51
N TYR A 849 48.51 32.85 -10.41
CA TYR A 849 49.52 33.09 -9.42
C TYR A 849 50.64 32.04 -9.35
N THR A 850 50.52 30.94 -10.12
CA THR A 850 51.57 29.90 -10.19
C THR A 850 52.42 30.05 -11.47
N PRO A 851 53.74 30.37 -11.37
CA PRO A 851 54.61 30.59 -12.53
C PRO A 851 54.70 29.42 -13.50
N SER A 852 54.54 28.18 -13.02
CA SER A 852 54.64 26.96 -13.81
C SER A 852 53.47 26.73 -14.76
N MET A 853 52.37 27.48 -14.62
CA MET A 853 51.17 27.35 -15.46
C MET A 853 51.03 28.47 -16.51
N VAL A 854 52.00 29.41 -16.56
CA VAL A 854 52.01 30.49 -17.56
C VAL A 854 52.43 29.89 -18.91
N LYS A 855 51.50 29.75 -19.79
CA LYS A 855 51.51 29.20 -21.13
C LYS A 855 51.53 27.68 -21.22
N LYS A 856 50.38 27.07 -21.03
CA LYS A 856 50.02 25.95 -21.90
C LYS A 856 49.80 26.55 -23.29
N VAL A 857 50.70 26.25 -24.20
CA VAL A 857 50.47 26.46 -25.64
C VAL A 857 49.09 25.88 -25.94
N LYS A 858 48.15 26.66 -26.48
CA LYS A 858 46.89 26.14 -26.98
C LYS A 858 47.20 25.05 -27.98
N ARG A 859 46.99 23.82 -27.60
CA ARG A 859 47.00 22.69 -28.56
C ARG A 859 45.98 22.96 -29.62
N THR A 860 46.32 22.84 -30.85
CA THR A 860 45.36 22.99 -31.97
C THR A 860 44.31 21.93 -31.86
N GLU A 861 43.09 22.27 -32.26
CA GLU A 861 41.96 21.29 -32.25
C GLU A 861 42.29 19.97 -32.92
N LYS A 862 43.12 19.98 -33.95
CA LYS A 862 43.69 18.79 -34.60
C LYS A 862 44.46 17.85 -33.68
N GLU A 863 45.23 18.36 -32.70
CA GLU A 863 46.01 17.52 -31.75
C GLU A 863 45.06 16.94 -30.67
N ALA A 864 43.95 17.61 -30.36
CA ALA A 864 42.95 17.09 -29.45
C ALA A 864 42.07 16.01 -30.08
N GLU A 865 41.76 16.14 -31.38
CA GLU A 865 41.05 15.09 -32.16
C GLU A 865 41.88 13.84 -32.38
N VAL A 866 43.17 14.00 -32.73
CA VAL A 866 44.11 12.89 -32.90
C VAL A 866 44.24 12.08 -31.59
N ARG A 867 44.25 12.77 -30.42
CA ARG A 867 44.31 12.11 -29.11
C ARG A 867 42.99 11.44 -28.73
N LYS A 868 41.84 11.96 -29.13
CA LYS A 868 40.56 11.31 -28.98
C LYS A 868 40.44 10.08 -29.86
N GLU A 869 40.95 10.11 -31.10
CA GLU A 869 41.01 8.95 -31.96
C GLU A 869 41.98 7.88 -31.46
N GLU A 870 43.14 8.28 -30.86
CA GLU A 870 44.08 7.36 -30.23
C GLU A 870 43.52 6.65 -28.98
N ILE A 871 42.70 7.30 -28.19
CA ILE A 871 42.05 6.70 -27.02
C ILE A 871 40.96 5.66 -27.42
N PHE A 872 40.39 5.80 -28.62
CA PHE A 872 39.41 4.85 -29.14
C PHE A 872 40.02 3.70 -29.95
N LYS A 873 41.31 3.74 -30.32
CA LYS A 873 42.05 2.61 -30.95
C LYS A 873 42.56 1.65 -29.88
N VAL A 874 41.69 0.81 -29.42
CA VAL A 874 41.99 -0.28 -28.50
C VAL A 874 43.00 -1.23 -29.17
N TYR A 875 44.23 -1.30 -28.60
CA TYR A 875 45.18 -2.40 -28.77
C TYR A 875 45.77 -2.66 -30.18
N GLN A 876 46.18 -1.60 -30.83
CA GLN A 876 46.95 -1.77 -32.07
C GLN A 876 48.33 -1.13 -31.95
N GLU A 877 49.25 -1.62 -32.78
CA GLU A 877 50.59 -1.14 -33.04
C GLU A 877 50.74 0.38 -32.88
N ARG A 878 51.60 0.82 -31.97
CA ARG A 878 51.91 2.24 -31.84
C ARG A 878 53.14 2.57 -32.71
N GLN A 879 53.02 3.55 -33.60
CA GLN A 879 54.09 4.11 -34.40
C GLN A 879 54.42 5.51 -33.88
N LEU A 880 55.65 5.73 -33.50
CA LEU A 880 56.11 7.02 -32.98
C LEU A 880 57.38 7.47 -33.76
N SER A 881 57.37 8.71 -34.23
CA SER A 881 58.56 9.33 -34.82
C SER A 881 59.47 9.78 -33.71
N MET A 882 60.74 9.31 -33.75
CA MET A 882 61.76 9.73 -32.80
C MET A 882 62.22 11.17 -33.08
N PRO A 883 62.57 11.95 -32.04
CA PRO A 883 62.90 13.40 -32.17
C PRO A 883 64.30 13.63 -32.73
N ILE A 884 64.86 12.70 -33.48
CA ILE A 884 66.18 12.77 -34.07
C ILE A 884 66.12 12.61 -35.56
N LYS A 885 67.14 13.24 -36.25
CA LYS A 885 67.45 13.08 -37.66
C LYS A 885 68.93 12.69 -37.75
N ILE A 886 69.21 11.62 -38.46
CA ILE A 886 70.54 11.04 -38.57
C ILE A 886 71.09 11.31 -39.94
N LEU A 887 72.18 12.02 -40.06
CA LEU A 887 72.83 12.28 -41.35
C LEU A 887 73.35 10.98 -41.98
N THR A 888 73.43 10.96 -43.25
CA THR A 888 73.95 9.76 -44.01
C THR A 888 75.33 9.39 -43.56
N SER A 889 76.19 10.35 -43.17
CA SER A 889 77.52 10.16 -42.61
C SER A 889 77.51 9.63 -41.16
N GLU A 890 76.44 9.84 -40.39
CA GLU A 890 76.30 9.40 -39.00
C GLU A 890 75.60 8.03 -38.89
N LYS A 891 75.08 7.52 -39.94
CA LYS A 891 74.28 6.30 -39.98
C LYS A 891 74.89 5.12 -39.25
N GLU A 892 76.08 4.72 -39.68
CA GLU A 892 76.77 3.52 -39.15
C GLU A 892 77.13 3.71 -37.64
N PHE A 893 77.47 4.89 -37.25
CA PHE A 893 77.80 5.22 -35.84
C PHE A 893 76.54 5.15 -34.97
N PHE A 894 75.42 5.66 -35.46
CA PHE A 894 74.15 5.56 -34.73
C PHE A 894 73.74 4.13 -34.60
N ILE A 895 73.87 3.31 -35.68
CA ILE A 895 73.46 1.91 -35.63
C ILE A 895 74.34 1.16 -34.61
N SER A 896 75.61 1.36 -34.62
CA SER A 896 76.55 0.73 -33.69
C SER A 896 76.18 1.15 -32.24
N PHE A 897 76.00 2.45 -32.00
CA PHE A 897 75.59 3.00 -30.68
C PHE A 897 74.29 2.40 -30.20
N PHE A 898 73.27 2.36 -31.05
CA PHE A 898 72.01 1.82 -30.69
C PHE A 898 72.04 0.32 -30.41
N LEU A 899 72.73 -0.44 -31.23
CA LEU A 899 72.96 -1.89 -31.03
C LEU A 899 73.73 -2.15 -29.74
N ASP A 900 74.82 -1.40 -29.49
CA ASP A 900 75.60 -1.52 -28.27
C ASP A 900 74.76 -1.28 -27.03
N ARG A 901 73.80 -0.28 -27.09
CA ARG A 901 72.89 0.01 -26.01
C ARG A 901 71.85 -1.09 -25.83
N LEU A 902 71.38 -1.70 -26.91
CA LEU A 902 70.55 -2.89 -26.87
C LEU A 902 71.26 -4.09 -26.28
N HIS A 903 72.55 -4.28 -26.62
CA HIS A 903 73.37 -5.37 -26.12
C HIS A 903 73.75 -5.23 -24.66
N GLU A 904 73.90 -4.01 -24.13
CA GLU A 904 74.07 -3.76 -22.69
C GLU A 904 72.94 -4.30 -21.86
N LEU A 905 71.72 -4.18 -22.36
CA LEU A 905 70.55 -4.66 -21.67
C LEU A 905 70.23 -6.14 -21.89
N LYS A 906 70.96 -6.87 -22.71
CA LYS A 906 70.77 -8.31 -23.03
C LYS A 906 70.85 -9.19 -21.76
N SER A 907 71.72 -8.83 -20.81
CA SER A 907 71.92 -9.55 -19.54
C SER A 907 71.21 -8.91 -18.33
N GLY A 908 70.30 -7.99 -18.54
CA GLY A 908 69.59 -7.28 -17.45
C GLY A 908 68.64 -8.21 -16.72
N PHE A 909 68.54 -8.10 -15.37
CA PHE A 909 67.70 -8.95 -14.50
C PHE A 909 66.26 -8.52 -14.44
N ILE A 910 65.95 -7.24 -14.49
CA ILE A 910 64.62 -6.66 -14.42
C ILE A 910 64.12 -6.17 -15.79
N GLU A 911 65.06 -5.71 -16.61
CA GLU A 911 64.79 -5.22 -17.97
C GLU A 911 65.81 -5.90 -18.89
N ARG A 912 65.40 -6.60 -19.93
CA ARG A 912 66.29 -7.24 -20.86
C ARG A 912 65.79 -7.11 -22.30
N ILE A 913 66.69 -7.19 -23.24
CA ILE A 913 66.40 -7.14 -24.66
C ILE A 913 66.75 -8.49 -25.30
N GLU A 914 65.83 -9.03 -26.03
CA GLU A 914 66.00 -10.34 -26.71
C GLU A 914 65.72 -10.17 -28.20
N ASN A 915 66.23 -11.16 -29.01
CA ASN A 915 65.94 -11.26 -30.42
C ASN A 915 66.23 -10.00 -31.23
N ILE A 916 67.48 -9.48 -31.05
CA ILE A 916 67.92 -8.33 -31.83
C ILE A 916 68.28 -8.81 -33.25
N VAL A 917 67.57 -8.23 -34.24
CA VAL A 917 67.81 -8.54 -35.66
C VAL A 917 67.88 -7.23 -36.44
N GLN A 918 69.01 -7.06 -37.14
CA GLN A 918 69.21 -5.94 -38.06
C GLN A 918 68.90 -6.41 -39.48
N THR A 919 68.00 -5.73 -40.15
CA THR A 919 67.69 -6.02 -41.57
C THR A 919 68.56 -5.16 -42.48
N PRO A 920 69.19 -5.70 -43.49
CA PRO A 920 69.97 -4.90 -44.43
C PRO A 920 69.10 -3.84 -45.10
N GLU A 921 69.75 -2.72 -45.45
CA GLU A 921 69.08 -1.60 -46.10
C GLU A 921 68.43 -2.04 -47.44
N LYS A 922 67.21 -1.72 -47.66
CA LYS A 922 66.42 -2.03 -48.84
C LYS A 922 65.78 -0.74 -49.38
N GLU A 923 65.76 -0.65 -50.70
CA GLU A 923 65.04 0.43 -51.37
C GLU A 923 63.59 -0.01 -51.62
N ASP A 924 62.64 0.81 -51.14
CA ASP A 924 61.21 0.62 -51.33
C ASP A 924 60.78 1.08 -52.74
N VAL A 925 59.63 0.62 -53.25
CA VAL A 925 59.05 0.91 -54.59
C VAL A 925 59.01 2.43 -54.89
N LYS A 926 59.15 3.31 -53.90
CA LYS A 926 59.18 4.78 -53.96
C LYS A 926 60.59 5.37 -53.90
N GLY A 927 61.63 4.57 -53.99
CA GLY A 927 63.00 5.03 -53.89
C GLY A 927 63.45 5.41 -52.49
N VAL A 928 62.71 5.06 -51.44
CA VAL A 928 62.99 5.33 -50.03
C VAL A 928 63.92 4.22 -49.52
N LEU A 929 65.07 4.56 -49.02
CA LEU A 929 65.98 3.61 -48.37
C LEU A 929 65.49 3.36 -46.92
N VAL A 930 65.15 2.11 -46.61
CA VAL A 930 64.69 1.70 -45.31
C VAL A 930 65.59 0.63 -44.70
N LEU A 931 65.98 0.90 -43.46
CA LEU A 931 66.72 -0.03 -42.60
C LEU A 931 65.87 -0.27 -41.34
N THR A 932 65.75 -1.52 -40.86
CA THR A 932 64.96 -1.86 -39.68
C THR A 932 65.81 -2.62 -38.66
N ILE A 933 65.66 -2.25 -37.38
CA ILE A 933 66.23 -2.97 -36.24
C ILE A 933 65.09 -3.51 -35.41
N ASP A 934 64.92 -4.81 -35.42
CA ASP A 934 63.90 -5.48 -34.64
C ASP A 934 64.46 -6.00 -33.34
N PHE A 935 63.72 -5.83 -32.26
CA PHE A 935 64.10 -6.30 -30.93
C PHE A 935 62.87 -6.47 -30.02
N ASN A 936 62.98 -7.40 -29.09
CA ASN A 936 61.96 -7.59 -28.06
C ASN A 936 62.46 -6.96 -26.76
N TYR A 937 61.68 -6.10 -26.17
CA TYR A 937 61.94 -5.52 -24.86
C TYR A 937 61.10 -6.22 -23.81
N VAL A 938 61.76 -6.88 -22.86
CA VAL A 938 61.14 -7.70 -21.81
C VAL A 938 61.48 -7.03 -20.47
N PHE A 939 60.47 -6.82 -19.64
CA PHE A 939 60.60 -6.24 -18.34
C PHE A 939 59.65 -6.90 -17.31
N GLY A 940 60.05 -6.92 -16.05
CA GLY A 940 59.34 -7.54 -14.94
C GLY A 940 60.10 -8.68 -14.29
N ALA A 941 59.71 -9.08 -13.08
CA ALA A 941 60.33 -10.21 -12.39
C ALA A 941 59.99 -11.55 -13.04
N THR A 942 60.84 -12.52 -12.88
CA THR A 942 60.68 -13.90 -13.41
C THR A 942 59.32 -14.47 -13.03
N GLY A 943 58.50 -14.82 -14.00
CA GLY A 943 57.10 -15.32 -13.81
C GLY A 943 55.97 -14.28 -14.02
N SER A 944 56.32 -12.98 -14.14
CA SER A 944 55.37 -11.91 -14.52
C SER A 944 55.94 -11.01 -15.65
N GLU A 945 56.73 -11.60 -16.53
CA GLU A 945 57.40 -10.89 -17.58
C GLU A 945 56.43 -10.33 -18.62
N ARG A 946 56.66 -9.06 -18.99
CA ARG A 946 55.88 -8.38 -20.03
C ARG A 946 56.83 -8.06 -21.18
N ALA A 947 56.48 -8.44 -22.37
CA ALA A 947 57.27 -8.26 -23.55
C ALA A 947 56.56 -7.44 -24.64
N THR A 948 57.33 -6.51 -25.26
CA THR A 948 56.89 -5.78 -26.45
C THR A 948 57.78 -6.15 -27.62
N LYS A 949 57.20 -6.28 -28.83
CA LYS A 949 57.95 -6.45 -30.08
C LYS A 949 58.10 -5.08 -30.72
N ASN A 950 59.32 -4.69 -30.97
CA ASN A 950 59.67 -3.36 -31.41
C ASN A 950 60.47 -3.41 -32.69
N SER A 951 60.17 -2.50 -33.63
CA SER A 951 60.92 -2.28 -34.87
C SER A 951 61.33 -0.80 -34.96
N LEU A 952 62.59 -0.53 -34.84
CA LEU A 952 63.14 0.80 -35.12
C LEU A 952 63.40 0.91 -36.63
N ILE A 953 62.66 1.76 -37.31
CA ILE A 953 62.67 1.96 -38.75
C ILE A 953 63.41 3.29 -39.02
N MET A 954 64.51 3.21 -39.76
CA MET A 954 65.25 4.34 -40.30
C MET A 954 64.91 4.47 -41.76
N ALA A 955 64.26 5.56 -42.17
CA ALA A 955 63.88 5.78 -43.56
C ALA A 955 64.45 7.09 -44.11
N LYS A 956 65.06 7.03 -45.28
CA LYS A 956 65.63 8.15 -46.01
C LYS A 956 64.90 8.37 -47.33
N ASN A 957 64.35 9.52 -47.58
CA ASN A 957 63.83 9.87 -48.89
C ASN A 957 64.95 10.19 -49.91
N PRO A 958 64.70 10.02 -51.19
CA PRO A 958 65.72 10.29 -52.26
C PRO A 958 66.26 11.71 -52.25
N ASN A 959 65.48 12.69 -51.81
CA ASN A 959 65.82 14.12 -51.80
C ASN A 959 66.31 14.64 -50.45
N GLU A 960 66.56 13.80 -49.42
CA GLU A 960 67.00 14.16 -48.10
C GLU A 960 68.31 13.52 -47.74
N ASP A 961 69.24 14.26 -47.10
CA ASP A 961 70.57 13.73 -46.70
C ASP A 961 70.55 13.13 -45.30
N TYR A 962 69.39 12.85 -44.75
CA TYR A 962 69.19 12.31 -43.40
C TYR A 962 68.12 11.23 -43.34
N TYR A 963 68.28 10.31 -42.38
CA TYR A 963 67.30 9.31 -42.03
C TYR A 963 66.33 9.84 -40.96
N ARG A 964 65.04 9.58 -41.14
CA ARG A 964 63.99 9.76 -40.12
C ARG A 964 63.87 8.46 -39.37
N VAL A 965 63.91 8.56 -38.05
CA VAL A 965 63.80 7.40 -37.15
C VAL A 965 62.36 7.29 -36.64
N ARG A 966 61.76 6.12 -36.81
CA ARG A 966 60.47 5.79 -36.34
C ARG A 966 60.51 4.48 -35.54
N LEU A 967 59.84 4.48 -34.41
CA LEU A 967 59.64 3.27 -33.63
C LEU A 967 58.21 2.73 -33.86
N VAL A 968 58.12 1.45 -34.15
CA VAL A 968 56.86 0.69 -34.17
C VAL A 968 56.92 -0.28 -32.99
N SER A 969 56.04 -0.14 -32.04
CA SER A 969 55.94 -1.01 -30.87
C SER A 969 54.63 -1.77 -30.85
N LYS A 970 54.68 -3.08 -30.68
CA LYS A 970 53.54 -4.00 -30.59
C LYS A 970 53.61 -4.79 -29.29
N PRO A 971 52.47 -5.02 -28.58
CA PRO A 971 52.45 -5.95 -27.49
C PRO A 971 52.71 -7.38 -27.95
N SER A 972 53.53 -8.16 -27.24
CA SER A 972 53.79 -9.56 -27.59
C SER A 972 52.64 -10.50 -27.24
N VAL A 973 51.75 -10.09 -26.33
CA VAL A 973 50.57 -10.84 -25.84
C VAL A 973 49.37 -9.92 -25.85
N PRO A 974 48.17 -10.37 -26.30
CA PRO A 974 46.93 -9.61 -26.16
C PRO A 974 46.63 -9.30 -24.71
N GLY A 975 46.27 -8.04 -24.40
CA GLY A 975 45.96 -7.60 -23.05
C GLY A 975 47.13 -7.02 -22.23
N LEU A 976 48.28 -6.79 -22.85
CA LEU A 976 49.38 -6.10 -22.20
C LEU A 976 48.96 -4.64 -21.86
N PRO A 977 49.20 -4.17 -20.64
CA PRO A 977 48.83 -2.81 -20.26
C PRO A 977 49.58 -1.75 -21.05
N GLU A 978 48.95 -0.65 -21.36
CA GLU A 978 49.51 0.48 -22.13
C GLU A 978 50.84 1.00 -21.58
N SER A 979 50.98 0.97 -20.26
CA SER A 979 52.21 1.30 -19.57
C SER A 979 53.45 0.50 -20.01
N ALA A 980 53.24 -0.67 -20.60
CA ALA A 980 54.34 -1.50 -21.13
C ALA A 980 54.90 -0.95 -22.44
N ILE A 981 54.02 -0.52 -23.34
CA ILE A 981 54.40 0.13 -24.61
C ILE A 981 55.04 1.51 -24.31
N GLU A 982 54.47 2.28 -23.40
CA GLU A 982 55.02 3.55 -22.97
C GLU A 982 56.47 3.43 -22.39
N ARG A 983 56.73 2.37 -21.63
CA ARG A 983 58.05 2.11 -21.07
C ARG A 983 59.06 1.84 -22.17
N THR A 984 58.70 1.06 -23.16
CA THR A 984 59.57 0.81 -24.33
C THR A 984 59.81 2.09 -25.14
N ILE A 985 58.74 2.85 -25.39
CA ILE A 985 58.85 4.14 -26.09
C ILE A 985 59.79 5.09 -25.35
N ASN A 986 59.66 5.20 -24.03
CA ASN A 986 60.52 6.06 -23.21
C ASN A 986 62.02 5.59 -23.31
N PHE A 987 62.25 4.28 -23.21
CA PHE A 987 63.61 3.74 -23.36
C PHE A 987 64.23 4.11 -24.69
N VAL A 988 63.54 3.85 -25.82
CA VAL A 988 64.07 4.19 -27.16
C VAL A 988 64.20 5.70 -27.34
N HIS A 989 63.27 6.48 -26.83
CA HIS A 989 63.30 7.91 -26.88
C HIS A 989 64.50 8.49 -26.12
N GLU A 990 64.75 7.99 -24.89
CA GLU A 990 65.93 8.39 -24.09
C GLU A 990 67.25 7.99 -24.82
N THR A 991 67.30 6.81 -25.39
CA THR A 991 68.47 6.34 -26.17
C THR A 991 68.69 7.25 -27.37
N CYS A 992 67.71 7.63 -28.11
CA CYS A 992 67.77 8.57 -29.22
C CYS A 992 68.18 9.96 -28.76
N LEU A 993 67.72 10.45 -27.63
CA LEU A 993 68.12 11.75 -27.07
C LEU A 993 69.57 11.72 -26.58
N THR A 994 70.04 10.62 -25.96
CA THR A 994 71.46 10.44 -25.55
C THR A 994 72.36 10.50 -26.77
N TRP A 995 72.04 9.80 -27.86
CA TRP A 995 72.72 9.96 -29.12
C TRP A 995 72.82 11.41 -29.58
N ALA A 996 71.69 12.11 -29.64
CA ALA A 996 71.65 13.50 -30.09
C ALA A 996 72.45 14.44 -29.22
N LYS A 997 72.67 14.13 -27.95
CA LYS A 997 73.47 14.90 -26.99
C LYS A 997 75.00 14.57 -27.14
N ASP A 998 75.33 13.28 -27.28
CA ASP A 998 76.74 12.81 -27.13
C ASP A 998 77.36 12.39 -28.47
N LYS A 999 76.65 12.60 -29.61
CA LYS A 999 77.08 12.16 -30.95
C LYS A 999 78.47 12.69 -31.34
N ASP A 1000 78.83 13.91 -30.94
CA ASP A 1000 80.10 14.52 -31.25
C ASP A 1000 81.23 13.72 -30.64
N ILE A 1001 81.04 13.07 -29.48
CA ILE A 1001 82.04 12.17 -28.83
C ILE A 1001 82.19 10.90 -29.62
N TYR A 1002 81.10 10.31 -30.16
CA TYR A 1002 81.14 9.08 -30.96
C TYR A 1002 81.67 9.28 -32.39
N LEU A 1003 81.49 10.50 -32.90
CA LEU A 1003 82.02 10.87 -34.23
C LEU A 1003 83.48 11.30 -34.20
N GLY A 1004 84.13 11.42 -33.04
CA GLY A 1004 85.57 11.79 -32.92
C GLY A 1004 85.87 13.22 -33.36
N THR A 1005 84.83 14.13 -33.25
CA THR A 1005 84.95 15.54 -33.67
C THR A 1005 85.29 16.50 -32.53
N VAL A 1006 85.62 15.96 -31.34
CA VAL A 1006 86.11 16.73 -30.17
C VAL A 1006 87.58 16.53 -29.99
#